data_343b14fa81e185b066d0732c9dfc6e35
#
_entry.id   343b14fa81e185b066d0732c9dfc6e35
#
_cell.length_a   1.000
_cell.length_b   1.000
_cell.length_c   1.000
_cell.angle_alpha   90.00
_cell.angle_beta   90.00
_cell.angle_gamma   90.00
#
_symmetry.space_group_name_H-M   'P 1'
#
loop_
_entity.id
_entity.type
_entity.pdbx_description
1 polymer ?
#
loop_
_entity_poly.entity_id
_entity_poly.type
_entity_poly.pdbx_seq_one_letter_code
_entity_poly.pdbx_strand_id
1 'polypeptide(L)'
;MRKKRILFLTDYAGAFTGFGKQCKLLLSYLYKTDKYDIINVAQGIPKDTPQLQKYPWITEGVLPTDPNQINQINQDPNLARNAAYGALEIENYVKKYKPDVVFSINDTWGSQFVVDMPFFEKVTTVCWNTFDSLPLLPDTIQKAPKIKNYWTWSDFARKEFHKHGFTHVKNQYPLVNTKNFYKLPESQIMEIKAKFGIPQDAFIIGFVFRNQLRKLINTQIEAYSIFKKHNPEIKNTFLYTHTHYGEGWDIHRLCQQYGVDPKEVLCTYICKETKEYFIGPFQGQDIENPKTKRKTLITPNVNFGITDEQLNEIYNIFSLYSHPATSGACELPCMEAALTEKIITTSSYSFGEDIIELNKGSIDIKFTFYTEHGTQFLKSQPSAFELAKIFKKVYEMKPQTKRQLELDSRKWAIENYSIETNGKKIEEFIDTCPFLEESNFNFSENKILSNPNAEIPQNDDDREWVKSLYKLILARDVTDEDEGLLHWLHKLSQNAPKEQIENYFRSVANEEVNKNQKLDLNTFFDEDKDLKRVLIIQPESIGDIFLLTSLFESLRNRYPSNEYKIYISTKPEYKDIIDGNPFIDKWVPYHQAMDSIILMEGNNQHNGYANIVYYPYFSTQRLLDYMHNGIDKIDLELT
;
A
#
# COMPACT_ATOMS: atom_id res chain seq x y z
N MET A 1 32.79 -22.90 -7.85
CA MET A 1 31.95 -21.81 -8.40
C MET A 1 31.43 -21.00 -7.23
N ARG A 2 31.33 -19.66 -7.34
CA ARG A 2 30.69 -18.85 -6.31
C ARG A 2 29.19 -19.17 -6.24
N LYS A 3 28.57 -18.96 -5.08
CA LYS A 3 27.12 -18.98 -4.97
C LYS A 3 26.48 -17.84 -5.78
N LYS A 4 25.27 -18.06 -6.30
CA LYS A 4 24.50 -17.01 -6.96
C LYS A 4 23.99 -16.03 -5.93
N ARG A 5 24.15 -14.72 -6.18
CA ARG A 5 23.71 -13.65 -5.29
C ARG A 5 22.32 -13.18 -5.67
N ILE A 6 21.43 -13.17 -4.70
CA ILE A 6 20.04 -12.78 -4.94
C ILE A 6 19.66 -11.67 -3.97
N LEU A 7 19.21 -10.57 -4.52
CA LEU A 7 18.73 -9.43 -3.75
C LEU A 7 17.20 -9.39 -3.79
N PHE A 8 16.57 -9.35 -2.62
CA PHE A 8 15.13 -9.24 -2.45
C PHE A 8 14.80 -7.86 -1.87
N LEU A 9 14.21 -6.99 -2.68
CA LEU A 9 13.63 -5.73 -2.26
C LEU A 9 12.17 -5.99 -1.89
N THR A 10 11.87 -6.05 -0.61
CA THR A 10 10.53 -6.36 -0.07
C THR A 10 10.47 -6.00 1.41
N ASP A 11 9.32 -6.21 2.06
CA ASP A 11 9.18 -6.03 3.51
C ASP A 11 10.25 -6.81 4.29
N TYR A 12 10.53 -6.33 5.48
CA TYR A 12 11.38 -7.03 6.44
C TYR A 12 10.81 -8.42 6.78
N ALA A 13 11.65 -9.46 6.72
CA ALA A 13 11.25 -10.84 6.99
C ALA A 13 10.65 -11.07 8.40
N GLY A 14 10.86 -10.15 9.33
CA GLY A 14 10.28 -10.19 10.69
C GLY A 14 9.01 -9.36 10.85
N ALA A 15 8.53 -8.69 9.79
CA ALA A 15 7.30 -7.91 9.86
C ALA A 15 6.06 -8.81 9.91
N PHE A 16 5.05 -8.41 10.70
CA PHE A 16 3.76 -9.10 10.78
C PHE A 16 2.81 -8.66 9.64
N THR A 17 3.34 -8.55 8.42
CA THR A 17 2.61 -8.22 7.19
C THR A 17 2.55 -9.42 6.25
N GLY A 18 1.67 -9.38 5.25
CA GLY A 18 1.61 -10.41 4.21
C GLY A 18 2.95 -10.55 3.46
N PHE A 19 3.54 -9.42 3.06
CA PHE A 19 4.85 -9.40 2.39
C PHE A 19 5.98 -9.86 3.31
N GLY A 20 5.98 -9.47 4.60
CA GLY A 20 6.97 -9.94 5.56
C GLY A 20 6.91 -11.45 5.79
N LYS A 21 5.71 -12.04 5.89
CA LYS A 21 5.53 -13.49 5.95
C LYS A 21 6.03 -14.17 4.67
N GLN A 22 5.73 -13.63 3.49
CA GLN A 22 6.23 -14.15 2.22
C GLN A 22 7.75 -14.09 2.13
N CYS A 23 8.33 -12.95 2.48
CA CYS A 23 9.77 -12.76 2.53
C CYS A 23 10.42 -13.84 3.43
N LYS A 24 9.97 -13.95 4.67
CA LYS A 24 10.50 -14.95 5.63
C LYS A 24 10.41 -16.37 5.09
N LEU A 25 9.28 -16.74 4.50
CA LEU A 25 9.05 -18.09 4.03
C LEU A 25 9.95 -18.44 2.84
N LEU A 26 9.99 -17.56 1.82
CA LEU A 26 10.80 -17.74 0.63
C LEU A 26 12.31 -17.75 0.96
N LEU A 27 12.78 -16.76 1.72
CA LEU A 27 14.21 -16.66 2.04
C LEU A 27 14.67 -17.83 2.92
N SER A 28 13.81 -18.27 3.86
CA SER A 28 14.13 -19.48 4.67
C SER A 28 14.21 -20.74 3.83
N TYR A 29 13.36 -20.88 2.81
CA TYR A 29 13.41 -21.99 1.87
C TYR A 29 14.70 -21.96 1.06
N LEU A 30 15.01 -20.84 0.39
CA LEU A 30 16.20 -20.68 -0.44
C LEU A 30 17.49 -20.81 0.37
N TYR A 31 17.53 -20.26 1.58
CA TYR A 31 18.69 -20.38 2.48
C TYR A 31 19.03 -21.83 2.82
N LYS A 32 18.02 -22.67 3.07
CA LYS A 32 18.20 -24.10 3.37
C LYS A 32 18.76 -24.92 2.22
N THR A 33 18.67 -24.42 0.98
CA THR A 33 19.27 -25.10 -0.19
C THR A 33 20.77 -24.96 -0.23
N ASP A 34 21.33 -23.99 0.50
CA ASP A 34 22.77 -23.63 0.52
C ASP A 34 23.37 -23.25 -0.85
N LYS A 35 22.52 -22.95 -1.86
CA LYS A 35 22.94 -22.59 -3.21
C LYS A 35 23.23 -21.11 -3.39
N TYR A 36 22.69 -20.24 -2.54
CA TYR A 36 22.58 -18.81 -2.79
C TYR A 36 23.15 -17.97 -1.65
N ASP A 37 23.73 -16.82 -2.04
CA ASP A 37 23.99 -15.70 -1.13
C ASP A 37 22.77 -14.78 -1.18
N ILE A 38 22.05 -14.67 -0.07
CA ILE A 38 20.75 -13.97 0.01
C ILE A 38 20.91 -12.62 0.68
N ILE A 39 20.37 -11.57 0.04
CA ILE A 39 20.32 -10.21 0.58
C ILE A 39 18.85 -9.77 0.61
N ASN A 40 18.32 -9.45 1.77
CA ASN A 40 17.03 -8.79 1.94
C ASN A 40 17.24 -7.28 2.14
N VAL A 41 16.85 -6.48 1.18
CA VAL A 41 16.71 -5.03 1.32
C VAL A 41 15.31 -4.78 1.87
N ALA A 42 15.27 -4.53 3.18
CA ALA A 42 14.06 -4.54 4.00
C ALA A 42 13.36 -3.18 3.95
N GLN A 43 12.23 -3.11 3.25
CA GLN A 43 11.38 -1.92 3.18
C GLN A 43 10.84 -1.55 4.56
N GLY A 44 10.71 -0.25 4.82
CA GLY A 44 10.16 0.32 6.04
C GLY A 44 11.04 0.17 7.30
N ILE A 45 12.26 -0.32 7.18
CA ILE A 45 13.16 -0.55 8.31
C ILE A 45 14.33 0.43 8.26
N PRO A 46 14.67 1.09 9.40
CA PRO A 46 15.86 1.93 9.48
C PRO A 46 17.15 1.13 9.30
N LYS A 47 18.18 1.77 8.71
CA LYS A 47 19.55 1.25 8.73
C LYS A 47 20.03 1.13 10.17
N ASP A 48 20.97 0.25 10.41
CA ASP A 48 21.69 0.12 11.70
C ASP A 48 20.80 -0.29 12.90
N THR A 49 19.66 -0.98 12.67
CA THR A 49 18.85 -1.51 13.75
C THR A 49 19.26 -2.93 14.11
N PRO A 50 19.21 -3.33 15.43
CA PRO A 50 19.51 -4.70 15.83
C PRO A 50 18.62 -5.77 15.18
N GLN A 51 17.43 -5.37 14.71
CA GLN A 51 16.48 -6.27 14.03
C GLN A 51 17.06 -6.88 12.75
N LEU A 52 17.99 -6.17 12.06
CA LEU A 52 18.61 -6.62 10.83
C LEU A 52 19.46 -7.89 11.00
N GLN A 53 19.92 -8.17 12.22
CA GLN A 53 20.76 -9.34 12.55
C GLN A 53 19.96 -10.59 12.95
N LYS A 54 18.63 -10.53 12.89
CA LYS A 54 17.76 -11.61 13.38
C LYS A 54 17.80 -12.88 12.53
N TYR A 55 18.09 -12.75 11.24
CA TYR A 55 18.06 -13.85 10.29
C TYR A 55 19.46 -14.22 9.79
N PRO A 56 19.68 -15.44 9.29
CA PRO A 56 21.02 -15.91 8.89
C PRO A 56 21.52 -15.34 7.54
N TRP A 57 20.67 -14.69 6.79
CA TRP A 57 21.03 -13.97 5.55
C TRP A 57 21.31 -12.51 5.82
N ILE A 58 21.93 -11.84 4.83
CA ILE A 58 22.19 -10.40 4.92
C ILE A 58 20.85 -9.67 4.88
N THR A 59 20.62 -8.73 5.81
CA THR A 59 19.46 -7.83 5.79
C THR A 59 19.93 -6.40 5.91
N GLU A 60 19.48 -5.55 5.01
CA GLU A 60 19.78 -4.11 4.97
C GLU A 60 18.50 -3.30 5.13
N GLY A 61 18.53 -2.26 5.95
CA GLY A 61 17.42 -1.31 6.07
C GLY A 61 17.47 -0.23 5.01
N VAL A 62 16.35 0.38 4.71
CA VAL A 62 16.25 1.43 3.67
C VAL A 62 16.05 2.84 4.25
N LEU A 63 15.56 2.95 5.48
CA LEU A 63 15.31 4.26 6.09
C LEU A 63 16.58 4.82 6.74
N PRO A 64 16.84 6.12 6.61
CA PRO A 64 17.97 6.75 7.30
C PRO A 64 17.79 6.72 8.81
N THR A 65 18.89 6.84 9.54
CA THR A 65 18.94 6.97 11.00
C THR A 65 19.34 8.37 11.44
N ASP A 66 19.89 9.19 10.53
CA ASP A 66 20.21 10.59 10.80
C ASP A 66 18.94 11.43 10.93
N PRO A 67 18.72 12.12 12.08
CA PRO A 67 17.54 12.95 12.30
C PRO A 67 17.33 14.05 11.23
N ASN A 68 18.40 14.61 10.69
CA ASN A 68 18.30 15.66 9.67
C ASN A 68 17.78 15.07 8.34
N GLN A 69 18.26 13.90 7.95
CA GLN A 69 17.77 13.19 6.77
C GLN A 69 16.31 12.75 6.96
N ILE A 70 15.96 12.23 8.14
CA ILE A 70 14.58 11.87 8.48
C ILE A 70 13.65 13.07 8.36
N ASN A 71 14.04 14.21 8.92
CA ASN A 71 13.25 15.44 8.83
C ASN A 71 13.09 15.93 7.38
N GLN A 72 14.16 15.83 6.57
CA GLN A 72 14.10 16.21 5.15
C GLN A 72 13.15 15.31 4.36
N ILE A 73 13.21 14.01 4.59
CA ILE A 73 12.37 13.02 3.92
C ILE A 73 10.90 13.21 4.32
N ASN A 74 10.62 13.45 5.60
CA ASN A 74 9.26 13.63 6.09
C ASN A 74 8.58 14.93 5.63
N GLN A 75 9.34 15.89 5.08
CA GLN A 75 8.78 17.11 4.48
C GLN A 75 8.08 16.89 3.14
N ASP A 76 8.37 15.77 2.45
CA ASP A 76 7.74 15.40 1.19
C ASP A 76 7.16 13.98 1.29
N PRO A 77 5.82 13.83 1.28
CA PRO A 77 5.18 12.51 1.35
C PRO A 77 5.63 11.54 0.25
N ASN A 78 5.95 12.03 -0.95
CA ASN A 78 6.46 11.20 -2.03
C ASN A 78 7.89 10.75 -1.75
N LEU A 79 8.72 11.65 -1.23
CA LEU A 79 10.08 11.31 -0.83
C LEU A 79 10.08 10.34 0.36
N ALA A 80 9.19 10.55 1.34
CA ALA A 80 9.01 9.65 2.48
C ALA A 80 8.58 8.25 2.01
N ARG A 81 7.63 8.17 1.09
CA ARG A 81 7.22 6.91 0.47
C ARG A 81 8.37 6.25 -0.29
N ASN A 82 9.07 6.98 -1.16
CA ASN A 82 10.21 6.47 -1.92
C ASN A 82 11.32 5.96 -1.00
N ALA A 83 11.62 6.67 0.09
CA ALA A 83 12.56 6.21 1.10
C ALA A 83 12.09 4.91 1.76
N ALA A 84 10.83 4.84 2.20
CA ALA A 84 10.25 3.66 2.86
C ALA A 84 10.27 2.42 1.97
N TYR A 85 10.04 2.58 0.67
CA TYR A 85 10.08 1.48 -0.31
C TYR A 85 11.48 1.19 -0.87
N GLY A 86 12.50 1.95 -0.45
CA GLY A 86 13.90 1.68 -0.78
C GLY A 86 14.37 2.29 -2.10
N ALA A 87 13.58 3.16 -2.75
CA ALA A 87 13.96 3.78 -4.02
C ALA A 87 15.25 4.63 -3.91
N LEU A 88 15.54 5.18 -2.73
CA LEU A 88 16.72 6.00 -2.51
C LEU A 88 18.00 5.17 -2.28
N GLU A 89 17.87 3.88 -1.95
CA GLU A 89 18.99 3.05 -1.49
C GLU A 89 19.27 1.82 -2.37
N ILE A 90 18.28 1.36 -3.14
CA ILE A 90 18.40 0.11 -3.88
C ILE A 90 19.61 0.08 -4.83
N GLU A 91 19.89 1.19 -5.50
CA GLU A 91 21.05 1.28 -6.40
C GLU A 91 22.37 1.09 -5.65
N ASN A 92 22.51 1.69 -4.46
CA ASN A 92 23.68 1.55 -3.61
C ASN A 92 23.88 0.09 -3.19
N TYR A 93 22.78 -0.61 -2.83
CA TYR A 93 22.86 -2.02 -2.47
C TYR A 93 23.15 -2.93 -3.65
N VAL A 94 22.62 -2.63 -4.84
CA VAL A 94 22.96 -3.37 -6.07
C VAL A 94 24.45 -3.18 -6.41
N LYS A 95 25.00 -1.97 -6.30
CA LYS A 95 26.45 -1.71 -6.48
C LYS A 95 27.29 -2.44 -5.42
N LYS A 96 26.86 -2.45 -4.16
CA LYS A 96 27.56 -3.06 -3.03
C LYS A 96 27.62 -4.58 -3.14
N TYR A 97 26.49 -5.22 -3.38
CA TYR A 97 26.35 -6.67 -3.33
C TYR A 97 26.49 -7.36 -4.68
N LYS A 98 26.35 -6.62 -5.77
CA LYS A 98 26.47 -7.13 -7.15
C LYS A 98 25.65 -8.41 -7.37
N PRO A 99 24.31 -8.34 -7.18
CA PRO A 99 23.44 -9.51 -7.27
C PRO A 99 23.31 -9.99 -8.71
N ASP A 100 23.22 -11.31 -8.91
CA ASP A 100 22.90 -11.90 -10.21
C ASP A 100 21.41 -11.73 -10.56
N VAL A 101 20.57 -11.69 -9.52
CA VAL A 101 19.12 -11.54 -9.65
C VAL A 101 18.59 -10.57 -8.59
N VAL A 102 17.70 -9.67 -9.01
CA VAL A 102 16.95 -8.76 -8.12
C VAL A 102 15.48 -9.13 -8.18
N PHE A 103 14.86 -9.39 -7.04
CA PHE A 103 13.42 -9.50 -6.89
C PHE A 103 12.87 -8.23 -6.26
N SER A 104 11.92 -7.57 -6.93
CA SER A 104 11.15 -6.45 -6.40
C SER A 104 9.73 -6.94 -6.10
N ILE A 105 9.39 -7.08 -4.82
CA ILE A 105 8.18 -7.74 -4.35
C ILE A 105 7.39 -6.79 -3.47
N ASN A 106 6.32 -6.22 -3.98
CA ASN A 106 5.34 -5.41 -3.25
C ASN A 106 4.16 -5.08 -4.17
N ASP A 107 3.25 -4.21 -3.73
CA ASP A 107 2.26 -3.60 -4.60
C ASP A 107 2.94 -2.91 -5.80
N THR A 108 2.24 -2.80 -6.93
CA THR A 108 2.80 -2.20 -8.16
C THR A 108 3.41 -0.83 -7.90
N TRP A 109 2.70 0.03 -7.18
CA TRP A 109 3.15 1.38 -6.84
C TRP A 109 4.34 1.43 -5.85
N GLY A 110 4.56 0.37 -5.08
CA GLY A 110 5.66 0.26 -4.09
C GLY A 110 6.91 -0.45 -4.59
N SER A 111 6.90 -0.96 -5.82
CA SER A 111 7.99 -1.81 -6.35
C SER A 111 8.39 -1.52 -7.79
N GLN A 112 7.49 -1.01 -8.63
CA GLN A 112 7.78 -0.79 -10.06
C GLN A 112 8.72 0.38 -10.35
N PHE A 113 9.08 1.19 -9.36
CA PHE A 113 10.10 2.22 -9.53
C PHE A 113 11.47 1.64 -9.95
N VAL A 114 11.72 0.35 -9.69
CA VAL A 114 12.97 -0.31 -10.13
C VAL A 114 13.15 -0.31 -11.65
N VAL A 115 12.07 -0.15 -12.42
CA VAL A 115 12.10 -0.05 -13.89
C VAL A 115 12.88 1.18 -14.35
N ASP A 116 12.88 2.23 -13.55
CA ASP A 116 13.54 3.50 -13.85
C ASP A 116 14.97 3.57 -13.27
N MET A 117 15.45 2.47 -12.65
CA MET A 117 16.79 2.42 -12.04
C MET A 117 17.86 2.03 -13.07
N PRO A 118 19.07 2.60 -12.97
CA PRO A 118 20.17 2.37 -13.94
C PRO A 118 20.59 0.90 -14.08
N PHE A 119 20.35 0.08 -13.06
CA PHE A 119 20.68 -1.34 -13.07
C PHE A 119 19.63 -2.23 -13.77
N PHE A 120 18.41 -1.71 -13.99
CA PHE A 120 17.26 -2.53 -14.34
C PHE A 120 17.46 -3.40 -15.60
N GLU A 121 18.05 -2.86 -16.62
CA GLU A 121 18.34 -3.60 -17.87
C GLU A 121 19.61 -4.44 -17.80
N LYS A 122 20.49 -4.16 -16.85
CA LYS A 122 21.80 -4.81 -16.72
C LYS A 122 21.81 -6.00 -15.78
N VAL A 123 20.86 -6.03 -14.84
CA VAL A 123 20.71 -7.09 -13.83
C VAL A 123 19.39 -7.81 -14.08
N THR A 124 19.38 -9.15 -14.00
CA THR A 124 18.14 -9.91 -14.10
C THR A 124 17.18 -9.46 -13.00
N THR A 125 16.14 -8.70 -13.37
CA THR A 125 15.17 -8.17 -12.43
C THR A 125 13.81 -8.85 -12.62
N VAL A 126 13.22 -9.28 -11.52
CA VAL A 126 11.87 -9.83 -11.43
C VAL A 126 11.00 -8.86 -10.66
N CYS A 127 9.91 -8.39 -11.26
CA CYS A 127 8.85 -7.69 -10.55
C CYS A 127 7.76 -8.69 -10.20
N TRP A 128 7.62 -9.02 -8.92
CA TRP A 128 6.60 -9.96 -8.44
C TRP A 128 5.58 -9.18 -7.61
N ASN A 129 4.55 -8.69 -8.31
CA ASN A 129 3.68 -7.66 -7.80
C ASN A 129 2.27 -8.15 -7.49
N THR A 130 1.66 -7.47 -6.54
CA THR A 130 0.23 -7.60 -6.26
C THR A 130 -0.57 -6.63 -7.13
N PHE A 131 -1.76 -7.08 -7.51
CA PHE A 131 -2.77 -6.28 -8.18
C PHE A 131 -4.13 -6.75 -7.70
N ASP A 132 -4.90 -5.87 -7.09
CA ASP A 132 -6.09 -6.25 -6.34
C ASP A 132 -7.41 -5.70 -6.89
N SER A 133 -7.39 -4.78 -7.85
CA SER A 133 -8.61 -4.12 -8.33
C SER A 133 -8.47 -3.58 -9.75
N LEU A 134 -9.55 -3.63 -10.53
CA LEU A 134 -9.63 -3.02 -11.86
C LEU A 134 -9.84 -1.51 -11.75
N PRO A 135 -9.39 -0.73 -12.77
CA PRO A 135 -8.55 -1.10 -13.90
C PRO A 135 -7.05 -1.12 -13.54
N LEU A 136 -6.20 -1.58 -14.48
CA LEU A 136 -4.76 -1.33 -14.39
C LEU A 136 -4.48 0.17 -14.37
N LEU A 137 -3.57 0.60 -13.49
CA LEU A 137 -3.17 2.01 -13.43
C LEU A 137 -2.35 2.40 -14.67
N PRO A 138 -2.45 3.67 -15.15
CA PRO A 138 -1.69 4.15 -16.29
C PRO A 138 -0.17 3.93 -16.17
N ASP A 139 0.41 4.20 -14.99
CA ASP A 139 1.83 3.95 -14.73
C ASP A 139 2.20 2.46 -14.88
N THR A 140 1.34 1.57 -14.39
CA THR A 140 1.53 0.12 -14.53
C THR A 140 1.48 -0.30 -16.02
N ILE A 141 0.54 0.26 -16.80
CA ILE A 141 0.44 -0.02 -18.24
C ILE A 141 1.68 0.46 -18.98
N GLN A 142 2.20 1.64 -18.62
CA GLN A 142 3.41 2.20 -19.23
C GLN A 142 4.68 1.37 -18.92
N LYS A 143 4.78 0.84 -17.70
CA LYS A 143 5.96 0.10 -17.24
C LYS A 143 5.94 -1.38 -17.61
N ALA A 144 4.75 -1.99 -17.74
CA ALA A 144 4.61 -3.42 -17.98
C ALA A 144 5.40 -3.95 -19.19
N PRO A 145 5.45 -3.26 -20.36
CA PRO A 145 6.23 -3.73 -21.51
C PRO A 145 7.74 -3.81 -21.24
N LYS A 146 8.26 -2.99 -20.34
CA LYS A 146 9.69 -2.94 -20.01
C LYS A 146 10.12 -4.07 -19.07
N ILE A 147 9.18 -4.69 -18.34
CA ILE A 147 9.46 -5.69 -17.31
C ILE A 147 9.47 -7.09 -17.93
N LYS A 148 10.65 -7.61 -18.30
CA LYS A 148 10.78 -8.93 -18.93
C LYS A 148 10.29 -10.10 -18.04
N ASN A 149 10.57 -10.05 -16.74
CA ASN A 149 10.14 -11.05 -15.77
C ASN A 149 9.08 -10.44 -14.84
N TYR A 150 7.89 -10.30 -15.38
CA TYR A 150 6.77 -9.75 -14.62
C TYR A 150 5.88 -10.89 -14.11
N TRP A 151 5.79 -10.99 -12.77
CA TRP A 151 4.99 -12.00 -12.09
C TRP A 151 3.86 -11.34 -11.28
N THR A 152 2.70 -11.95 -11.28
CA THR A 152 1.54 -11.52 -10.47
C THR A 152 1.24 -12.56 -9.40
N TRP A 153 0.64 -12.11 -8.28
CA TRP A 153 0.26 -12.99 -7.17
C TRP A 153 -1.04 -13.76 -7.42
N SER A 154 -1.79 -13.42 -8.47
CA SER A 154 -3.08 -14.04 -8.81
C SER A 154 -3.24 -14.22 -10.31
N ASP A 155 -4.04 -15.20 -10.69
CA ASP A 155 -4.41 -15.41 -12.10
C ASP A 155 -5.37 -14.33 -12.59
N PHE A 156 -6.20 -13.79 -11.69
CA PHE A 156 -7.01 -12.60 -11.94
C PHE A 156 -6.16 -11.44 -12.48
N ALA A 157 -5.06 -11.12 -11.80
CA ALA A 157 -4.15 -10.07 -12.24
C ALA A 157 -3.53 -10.42 -13.61
N ARG A 158 -2.99 -11.64 -13.78
CA ARG A 158 -2.42 -12.07 -15.06
C ARG A 158 -3.41 -11.93 -16.20
N LYS A 159 -4.66 -12.37 -16.03
CA LYS A 159 -5.74 -12.26 -17.03
C LYS A 159 -5.95 -10.79 -17.44
N GLU A 160 -5.93 -9.87 -16.49
CA GLU A 160 -6.11 -8.45 -16.80
C GLU A 160 -4.94 -7.88 -17.59
N PHE A 161 -3.69 -8.19 -17.21
CA PHE A 161 -2.51 -7.80 -18.00
C PHE A 161 -2.58 -8.36 -19.44
N HIS A 162 -3.03 -9.62 -19.61
CA HIS A 162 -3.16 -10.23 -20.93
C HIS A 162 -4.24 -9.55 -21.79
N LYS A 163 -5.35 -9.07 -21.21
CA LYS A 163 -6.36 -8.26 -21.93
C LYS A 163 -5.78 -6.96 -22.50
N HIS A 164 -4.78 -6.40 -21.81
CA HIS A 164 -4.04 -5.22 -22.28
C HIS A 164 -2.89 -5.57 -23.24
N GLY A 165 -2.76 -6.82 -23.68
CA GLY A 165 -1.73 -7.26 -24.63
C GLY A 165 -0.40 -7.69 -23.99
N PHE A 166 -0.25 -7.62 -22.67
CA PHE A 166 1.00 -7.99 -21.97
C PHE A 166 1.08 -9.49 -21.69
N THR A 167 1.13 -10.31 -22.75
CA THR A 167 1.08 -11.78 -22.68
C THR A 167 2.29 -12.44 -22.03
N HIS A 168 3.39 -11.70 -21.84
CA HIS A 168 4.59 -12.16 -21.13
C HIS A 168 4.44 -12.20 -19.62
N VAL A 169 3.42 -11.52 -19.06
CA VAL A 169 3.13 -11.51 -17.61
C VAL A 169 2.67 -12.90 -17.18
N LYS A 170 3.30 -13.42 -16.14
CA LYS A 170 3.04 -14.77 -15.62
C LYS A 170 2.40 -14.70 -14.24
N ASN A 171 1.58 -15.67 -13.91
CA ASN A 171 1.14 -15.88 -12.54
C ASN A 171 2.19 -16.72 -11.78
N GLN A 172 2.62 -16.22 -10.64
CA GLN A 172 3.38 -16.93 -9.63
C GLN A 172 2.69 -16.72 -8.29
N TYR A 173 1.95 -17.72 -7.84
CA TYR A 173 1.25 -17.63 -6.57
C TYR A 173 2.19 -17.43 -5.38
N PRO A 174 1.77 -16.70 -4.35
CA PRO A 174 2.51 -16.59 -3.11
C PRO A 174 2.58 -17.95 -2.39
N LEU A 175 3.32 -17.99 -1.30
CA LEU A 175 3.69 -19.23 -0.63
C LEU A 175 2.94 -19.39 0.69
N VAL A 176 2.55 -20.62 1.01
CA VAL A 176 2.08 -21.01 2.35
C VAL A 176 2.87 -22.19 2.89
N ASN A 177 3.02 -22.23 4.22
CA ASN A 177 3.76 -23.28 4.88
C ASN A 177 2.82 -24.42 5.30
N THR A 178 2.87 -25.53 4.57
CA THR A 178 2.04 -26.72 4.82
C THR A 178 2.38 -27.44 6.13
N LYS A 179 3.55 -27.12 6.72
CA LYS A 179 3.98 -27.70 8.00
C LYS A 179 3.46 -26.91 9.21
N ASN A 180 3.15 -25.61 9.01
CA ASN A 180 2.64 -24.77 10.09
C ASN A 180 1.10 -24.79 10.13
N PHE A 181 0.45 -25.00 8.97
CA PHE A 181 -1.01 -25.04 8.87
C PHE A 181 -1.47 -26.40 8.39
N TYR A 182 -2.20 -27.10 9.25
CA TYR A 182 -2.71 -28.45 9.01
C TYR A 182 -3.88 -28.76 9.93
N LYS A 183 -4.70 -29.75 9.55
CA LYS A 183 -5.80 -30.21 10.39
C LYS A 183 -5.28 -30.92 11.62
N LEU A 184 -5.69 -30.42 12.79
CA LEU A 184 -5.42 -31.06 14.08
C LEU A 184 -6.33 -32.27 14.32
N PRO A 185 -5.92 -33.28 15.10
CA PRO A 185 -6.80 -34.33 15.58
C PRO A 185 -8.00 -33.76 16.33
N GLU A 186 -9.18 -34.39 16.19
CA GLU A 186 -10.41 -33.90 16.79
C GLU A 186 -10.32 -33.77 18.33
N SER A 187 -9.60 -34.69 18.99
CA SER A 187 -9.33 -34.61 20.43
C SER A 187 -8.62 -33.32 20.82
N GLN A 188 -7.62 -32.86 20.05
CA GLN A 188 -6.93 -31.63 20.34
C GLN A 188 -7.84 -30.41 20.09
N ILE A 189 -8.69 -30.44 19.08
CA ILE A 189 -9.68 -29.38 18.83
C ILE A 189 -10.65 -29.27 20.00
N MET A 190 -11.09 -30.41 20.53
CA MET A 190 -11.96 -30.46 21.72
C MET A 190 -11.26 -29.89 22.96
N GLU A 191 -9.98 -30.21 23.16
CA GLU A 191 -9.16 -29.67 24.25
C GLU A 191 -9.01 -28.15 24.15
N ILE A 192 -8.77 -27.61 22.93
CA ILE A 192 -8.67 -26.17 22.70
C ILE A 192 -10.01 -25.49 23.01
N LYS A 193 -11.13 -26.03 22.52
CA LYS A 193 -12.47 -25.49 22.84
C LYS A 193 -12.73 -25.52 24.35
N ALA A 194 -12.44 -26.62 25.01
CA ALA A 194 -12.61 -26.75 26.47
C ALA A 194 -11.74 -25.76 27.25
N LYS A 195 -10.48 -25.58 26.86
CA LYS A 195 -9.54 -24.63 27.47
C LYS A 195 -10.11 -23.20 27.51
N PHE A 196 -10.85 -22.79 26.50
CA PHE A 196 -11.40 -21.43 26.38
C PHE A 196 -12.90 -21.36 26.67
N GLY A 197 -13.52 -22.42 27.21
CA GLY A 197 -14.94 -22.46 27.56
C GLY A 197 -15.88 -22.38 26.35
N ILE A 198 -15.42 -22.79 25.17
CA ILE A 198 -16.23 -22.84 23.96
C ILE A 198 -17.00 -24.16 23.92
N PRO A 199 -18.33 -24.17 23.67
CA PRO A 199 -19.10 -25.41 23.54
C PRO A 199 -18.52 -26.34 22.47
N GLN A 200 -18.51 -27.65 22.76
CA GLN A 200 -17.92 -28.63 21.84
C GLN A 200 -18.62 -28.68 20.48
N ASP A 201 -19.94 -28.50 20.49
CA ASP A 201 -20.81 -28.44 19.31
C ASP A 201 -20.86 -27.04 18.66
N ALA A 202 -20.05 -26.09 19.12
CA ALA A 202 -20.11 -24.72 18.62
C ALA A 202 -19.85 -24.65 17.11
N PHE A 203 -20.73 -23.95 16.40
CA PHE A 203 -20.56 -23.55 15.00
C PHE A 203 -19.88 -22.18 14.97
N ILE A 204 -18.62 -22.17 14.57
CA ILE A 204 -17.77 -20.98 14.61
C ILE A 204 -17.44 -20.52 13.20
N ILE A 205 -17.87 -19.30 12.87
CA ILE A 205 -17.56 -18.64 11.59
C ILE A 205 -16.31 -17.79 11.81
N GLY A 206 -15.19 -18.22 11.24
CA GLY A 206 -13.89 -17.59 11.46
C GLY A 206 -13.56 -16.51 10.44
N PHE A 207 -12.90 -15.45 10.89
CA PHE A 207 -12.32 -14.41 10.04
C PHE A 207 -11.00 -13.91 10.63
N VAL A 208 -9.91 -14.14 9.92
CA VAL A 208 -8.56 -13.68 10.24
C VAL A 208 -8.19 -12.56 9.27
N PHE A 209 -7.96 -11.35 9.76
CA PHE A 209 -7.78 -10.18 8.90
C PHE A 209 -7.12 -9.02 9.66
N ARG A 210 -6.53 -8.08 8.92
CA ARG A 210 -6.28 -6.74 9.46
C ARG A 210 -7.57 -5.93 9.37
N ASN A 211 -7.96 -5.22 10.42
CA ASN A 211 -9.21 -4.47 10.49
C ASN A 211 -9.18 -3.21 9.60
N GLN A 212 -9.09 -3.43 8.29
CA GLN A 212 -9.17 -2.39 7.27
C GLN A 212 -10.60 -2.32 6.72
N LEU A 213 -11.03 -1.14 6.28
CA LEU A 213 -12.40 -0.93 5.76
C LEU A 213 -12.76 -1.90 4.63
N ARG A 214 -11.80 -2.19 3.74
CA ARG A 214 -11.98 -3.12 2.60
C ARG A 214 -12.25 -4.58 3.00
N LYS A 215 -12.02 -4.97 4.27
CA LYS A 215 -12.25 -6.34 4.75
C LYS A 215 -13.70 -6.61 5.13
N LEU A 216 -14.54 -5.57 5.19
CA LEU A 216 -15.99 -5.65 5.35
C LEU A 216 -16.46 -6.51 6.52
N ILE A 217 -15.86 -6.33 7.71
CA ILE A 217 -16.36 -6.98 8.93
C ILE A 217 -17.82 -6.57 9.25
N ASN A 218 -18.25 -5.38 8.82
CA ASN A 218 -19.64 -4.94 8.87
C ASN A 218 -20.57 -5.89 8.14
N THR A 219 -20.25 -6.28 6.89
CA THR A 219 -21.02 -7.27 6.12
C THR A 219 -21.07 -8.63 6.82
N GLN A 220 -19.95 -9.04 7.44
CA GLN A 220 -19.87 -10.29 8.20
C GLN A 220 -20.81 -10.27 9.43
N ILE A 221 -20.81 -9.19 10.21
CA ILE A 221 -21.67 -9.03 11.41
C ILE A 221 -23.14 -8.92 11.00
N GLU A 222 -23.44 -8.18 9.93
CA GLU A 222 -24.79 -8.10 9.37
C GLU A 222 -25.31 -9.47 8.93
N ALA A 223 -24.50 -10.22 8.18
CA ALA A 223 -24.84 -11.57 7.75
C ALA A 223 -25.09 -12.51 8.94
N TYR A 224 -24.27 -12.42 9.98
CA TYR A 224 -24.47 -13.20 11.20
C TYR A 224 -25.78 -12.82 11.91
N SER A 225 -26.10 -11.53 12.02
CA SER A 225 -27.38 -11.07 12.56
C SER A 225 -28.58 -11.63 11.77
N ILE A 226 -28.53 -11.56 10.44
CA ILE A 226 -29.56 -12.12 9.56
C ILE A 226 -29.69 -13.64 9.79
N PHE A 227 -28.58 -14.37 9.81
CA PHE A 227 -28.52 -15.79 10.06
C PHE A 227 -29.21 -16.16 11.39
N LYS A 228 -28.87 -15.48 12.48
CA LYS A 228 -29.43 -15.70 13.81
C LYS A 228 -30.92 -15.41 13.86
N LYS A 229 -31.35 -14.30 13.27
CA LYS A 229 -32.80 -13.91 13.27
C LYS A 229 -33.68 -14.88 12.51
N HIS A 230 -33.15 -15.46 11.40
CA HIS A 230 -33.91 -16.41 10.58
C HIS A 230 -33.84 -17.86 11.07
N ASN A 231 -32.93 -18.17 12.00
CA ASN A 231 -32.69 -19.52 12.49
C ASN A 231 -32.56 -19.49 14.04
N PRO A 232 -33.57 -19.07 14.79
CA PRO A 232 -33.49 -18.91 16.24
C PRO A 232 -33.33 -20.25 17.00
N GLU A 233 -33.63 -21.36 16.34
CA GLU A 233 -33.41 -22.72 16.85
C GLU A 233 -31.95 -23.13 16.89
N ILE A 234 -31.10 -22.56 16.03
CA ILE A 234 -29.67 -22.87 15.99
C ILE A 234 -28.97 -22.16 17.17
N LYS A 235 -28.45 -22.95 18.08
CA LYS A 235 -27.74 -22.47 19.27
C LYS A 235 -26.23 -22.67 19.12
N ASN A 236 -25.44 -22.20 20.08
CA ASN A 236 -23.99 -22.34 20.12
C ASN A 236 -23.27 -21.90 18.84
N THR A 237 -23.71 -20.75 18.26
CA THR A 237 -23.08 -20.14 17.10
C THR A 237 -22.28 -18.92 17.49
N PHE A 238 -21.10 -18.75 16.87
CA PHE A 238 -20.19 -17.66 17.16
C PHE A 238 -19.58 -17.11 15.89
N LEU A 239 -19.36 -15.81 15.85
CA LEU A 239 -18.34 -15.20 15.00
C LEU A 239 -17.00 -15.24 15.71
N TYR A 240 -15.93 -15.43 14.97
CA TYR A 240 -14.57 -15.33 15.49
C TYR A 240 -13.77 -14.32 14.67
N THR A 241 -13.18 -13.33 15.32
CA THR A 241 -12.37 -12.30 14.69
C THR A 241 -10.95 -12.32 15.24
N HIS A 242 -9.99 -12.70 14.40
CA HIS A 242 -8.57 -12.51 14.73
C HIS A 242 -8.08 -11.22 14.07
N THR A 243 -8.11 -10.12 14.83
CA THR A 243 -7.80 -8.78 14.32
C THR A 243 -7.45 -7.81 15.43
N HIS A 244 -6.88 -6.66 15.05
CA HIS A 244 -6.71 -5.52 15.94
C HIS A 244 -8.01 -4.70 16.03
N TYR A 245 -8.54 -4.57 17.23
CA TYR A 245 -9.80 -3.83 17.47
C TYR A 245 -9.62 -2.30 17.51
N GLY A 246 -8.38 -1.82 17.58
CA GLY A 246 -8.04 -0.40 17.59
C GLY A 246 -7.84 0.23 16.21
N GLU A 247 -8.12 -0.52 15.12
CA GLU A 247 -8.01 -0.03 13.74
C GLU A 247 -9.35 -0.14 13.02
N GLY A 248 -9.57 0.66 11.98
CA GLY A 248 -10.64 0.52 10.98
C GLY A 248 -12.05 0.53 11.58
N TRP A 249 -12.77 -0.58 11.43
CA TRP A 249 -14.14 -0.69 11.89
C TRP A 249 -14.25 -0.81 13.42
N ASP A 250 -15.16 -0.04 14.03
CA ASP A 250 -15.60 -0.25 15.41
C ASP A 250 -16.52 -1.48 15.48
N ILE A 251 -15.93 -2.64 15.74
CA ILE A 251 -16.63 -3.94 15.76
C ILE A 251 -17.71 -3.95 16.85
N HIS A 252 -17.46 -3.33 18.01
CA HIS A 252 -18.44 -3.27 19.10
C HIS A 252 -19.69 -2.46 18.71
N ARG A 253 -19.49 -1.29 18.09
CA ARG A 253 -20.56 -0.46 17.56
C ARG A 253 -21.36 -1.18 16.47
N LEU A 254 -20.68 -1.91 15.59
CA LEU A 254 -21.36 -2.72 14.56
C LEU A 254 -22.23 -3.80 15.18
N CYS A 255 -21.77 -4.49 16.24
CA CYS A 255 -22.60 -5.46 16.98
C CYS A 255 -23.88 -4.80 17.52
N GLN A 256 -23.78 -3.63 18.13
CA GLN A 256 -24.92 -2.86 18.61
C GLN A 256 -25.88 -2.48 17.45
N GLN A 257 -25.33 -1.98 16.35
CA GLN A 257 -26.09 -1.55 15.18
C GLN A 257 -26.92 -2.69 14.58
N TYR A 258 -26.34 -3.88 14.47
CA TYR A 258 -27.01 -5.05 13.88
C TYR A 258 -27.73 -5.93 14.91
N GLY A 259 -27.69 -5.59 16.21
CA GLY A 259 -28.31 -6.35 17.27
C GLY A 259 -27.69 -7.74 17.49
N VAL A 260 -26.38 -7.82 17.38
CA VAL A 260 -25.58 -9.01 17.71
C VAL A 260 -25.08 -8.92 19.15
N ASP A 261 -25.31 -9.97 19.97
CA ASP A 261 -24.74 -10.01 21.32
C ASP A 261 -23.18 -10.05 21.20
N PRO A 262 -22.47 -9.06 21.79
CA PRO A 262 -21.01 -9.07 21.77
C PRO A 262 -20.38 -10.35 22.35
N LYS A 263 -21.06 -11.08 23.20
CA LYS A 263 -20.62 -12.36 23.74
C LYS A 263 -20.56 -13.47 22.69
N GLU A 264 -21.26 -13.32 21.59
CA GLU A 264 -21.23 -14.26 20.45
C GLU A 264 -20.09 -13.93 19.46
N VAL A 265 -19.37 -12.82 19.66
CA VAL A 265 -18.22 -12.42 18.84
C VAL A 265 -16.94 -12.65 19.61
N LEU A 266 -16.30 -13.78 19.35
CA LEU A 266 -15.04 -14.16 19.97
C LEU A 266 -13.86 -13.44 19.29
N CYS A 267 -12.86 -13.10 20.08
CA CYS A 267 -11.60 -12.56 19.56
C CYS A 267 -10.37 -13.22 20.22
N THR A 268 -9.23 -13.01 19.61
CA THR A 268 -7.94 -13.40 20.16
C THR A 268 -7.38 -12.29 21.04
N TYR A 269 -6.92 -12.64 22.22
CA TYR A 269 -6.06 -11.82 23.06
C TYR A 269 -4.66 -12.40 23.16
N ILE A 270 -3.67 -11.55 23.35
CA ILE A 270 -2.26 -11.92 23.56
C ILE A 270 -1.78 -11.27 24.84
N CYS A 271 -1.12 -12.05 25.69
CA CYS A 271 -0.42 -11.52 26.85
C CYS A 271 0.88 -10.82 26.40
N LYS A 272 1.03 -9.53 26.70
CA LYS A 272 2.25 -8.76 26.35
C LYS A 272 3.52 -9.35 26.97
N GLU A 273 3.39 -9.96 28.16
CA GLU A 273 4.52 -10.52 28.92
C GLU A 273 4.90 -11.94 28.45
N THR A 274 3.93 -12.84 28.41
CA THR A 274 4.20 -14.28 28.17
C THR A 274 4.03 -14.73 26.72
N LYS A 275 3.43 -13.88 25.86
CA LYS A 275 3.02 -14.21 24.48
C LYS A 275 1.99 -15.34 24.39
N GLU A 276 1.43 -15.77 25.53
CA GLU A 276 0.32 -16.72 25.56
C GLU A 276 -0.96 -16.06 25.00
N TYR A 277 -1.72 -16.82 24.21
CA TYR A 277 -3.00 -16.33 23.67
C TYR A 277 -4.20 -16.82 24.47
N PHE A 278 -5.28 -16.05 24.40
CA PHE A 278 -6.56 -16.32 25.01
C PHE A 278 -7.67 -16.05 24.00
N ILE A 279 -8.80 -16.74 24.16
CA ILE A 279 -10.00 -16.57 23.32
C ILE A 279 -11.17 -16.16 24.22
N GLY A 280 -11.89 -15.16 23.81
CA GLY A 280 -13.10 -14.71 24.51
C GLY A 280 -13.77 -13.53 23.79
N PRO A 281 -14.94 -13.08 24.28
CA PRO A 281 -15.55 -11.84 23.80
C PRO A 281 -14.65 -10.63 24.01
N PHE A 282 -14.73 -9.65 23.11
CA PHE A 282 -13.96 -8.42 23.27
C PHE A 282 -14.44 -7.59 24.47
N GLN A 283 -13.52 -7.27 25.36
CA GLN A 283 -13.76 -6.52 26.61
C GLN A 283 -12.91 -5.24 26.70
N GLY A 284 -12.21 -4.88 25.65
CA GLY A 284 -11.28 -3.76 25.63
C GLY A 284 -9.83 -4.18 25.44
N GLN A 285 -8.93 -3.22 25.49
CA GLN A 285 -7.48 -3.43 25.49
C GLN A 285 -6.94 -3.37 26.92
N ASP A 286 -5.77 -3.94 27.16
CA ASP A 286 -5.12 -3.99 28.47
C ASP A 286 -6.04 -4.58 29.57
N ILE A 287 -6.77 -5.64 29.21
CA ILE A 287 -7.64 -6.33 30.17
C ILE A 287 -6.85 -7.28 31.08
N GLU A 288 -7.49 -7.67 32.17
CA GLU A 288 -6.88 -8.55 33.18
C GLU A 288 -6.61 -9.95 32.61
N ASN A 289 -5.39 -10.42 32.77
CA ASN A 289 -5.04 -11.80 32.50
C ASN A 289 -5.59 -12.70 33.63
N PRO A 290 -6.43 -13.69 33.32
CA PRO A 290 -7.08 -14.52 34.33
C PRO A 290 -6.08 -15.30 35.19
N LYS A 291 -4.87 -15.58 34.68
CA LYS A 291 -3.81 -16.32 35.41
C LYS A 291 -2.99 -15.41 36.32
N THR A 292 -2.57 -14.24 35.83
CA THR A 292 -1.63 -13.35 36.55
C THR A 292 -2.30 -12.21 37.30
N LYS A 293 -3.57 -11.96 37.03
CA LYS A 293 -4.35 -10.83 37.57
C LYS A 293 -3.79 -9.45 37.20
N ARG A 294 -2.94 -9.38 36.16
CA ARG A 294 -2.38 -8.13 35.63
C ARG A 294 -3.09 -7.72 34.34
N LYS A 295 -3.15 -6.43 34.06
CA LYS A 295 -3.70 -5.88 32.82
C LYS A 295 -2.68 -6.01 31.68
N THR A 296 -2.58 -7.19 31.09
CA THR A 296 -1.56 -7.53 30.09
C THR A 296 -2.10 -8.08 28.77
N LEU A 297 -3.44 -8.28 28.68
CA LEU A 297 -4.04 -8.86 27.49
C LEU A 297 -4.47 -7.76 26.51
N ILE A 298 -3.99 -7.87 25.29
CA ILE A 298 -4.35 -6.99 24.15
C ILE A 298 -4.76 -7.81 22.94
N THR A 299 -5.51 -7.23 22.01
CA THR A 299 -5.77 -7.87 20.72
C THR A 299 -4.52 -7.84 19.82
N PRO A 300 -4.37 -8.78 18.86
CA PRO A 300 -3.25 -8.81 17.93
C PRO A 300 -3.10 -7.48 17.19
N ASN A 301 -1.86 -7.06 16.97
CA ASN A 301 -1.53 -5.87 16.18
C ASN A 301 -0.17 -6.06 15.48
N VAL A 302 0.31 -5.05 14.76
CA VAL A 302 1.55 -5.13 13.98
C VAL A 302 2.81 -5.40 14.81
N ASN A 303 2.77 -5.09 16.12
CA ASN A 303 3.90 -5.31 17.05
C ASN A 303 3.74 -6.56 17.91
N PHE A 304 2.51 -7.05 18.09
CA PHE A 304 2.18 -8.18 18.94
C PHE A 304 1.26 -9.14 18.19
N GLY A 305 1.86 -10.18 17.61
CA GLY A 305 1.17 -11.27 16.94
C GLY A 305 1.32 -12.59 17.71
N ILE A 306 0.55 -13.59 17.33
CA ILE A 306 0.68 -14.97 17.78
C ILE A 306 1.60 -15.75 16.84
N THR A 307 2.08 -16.91 17.28
CA THR A 307 2.86 -17.81 16.41
C THR A 307 1.98 -18.50 15.38
N ASP A 308 2.59 -19.05 14.32
CA ASP A 308 1.84 -19.82 13.31
C ASP A 308 1.18 -21.05 13.92
N GLU A 309 1.81 -21.70 14.92
CA GLU A 309 1.24 -22.84 15.64
C GLU A 309 -0.02 -22.45 16.40
N GLN A 310 0.01 -21.32 17.12
CA GLN A 310 -1.14 -20.77 17.82
C GLN A 310 -2.25 -20.35 16.83
N LEU A 311 -1.88 -19.78 15.69
CA LEU A 311 -2.82 -19.43 14.64
C LEU A 311 -3.43 -20.69 14.00
N ASN A 312 -2.65 -21.76 13.82
CA ASN A 312 -3.16 -23.05 13.38
C ASN A 312 -4.22 -23.62 14.34
N GLU A 313 -4.00 -23.52 15.69
CA GLU A 313 -5.01 -23.91 16.68
C GLU A 313 -6.32 -23.12 16.48
N ILE A 314 -6.22 -21.81 16.24
CA ILE A 314 -7.38 -20.93 16.00
C ILE A 314 -8.11 -21.32 14.72
N TYR A 315 -7.44 -21.53 13.59
CA TYR A 315 -8.10 -21.98 12.39
C TYR A 315 -8.83 -23.32 12.57
N ASN A 316 -8.26 -24.22 13.35
CA ASN A 316 -8.84 -25.56 13.54
C ASN A 316 -10.15 -25.54 14.31
N ILE A 317 -10.43 -24.58 15.18
CA ILE A 317 -11.73 -24.49 15.86
C ILE A 317 -12.86 -23.92 14.99
N PHE A 318 -12.57 -23.38 13.80
CA PHE A 318 -13.58 -22.85 12.90
C PHE A 318 -14.39 -23.99 12.24
N SER A 319 -15.68 -23.73 12.01
CA SER A 319 -16.56 -24.58 11.23
C SER A 319 -16.62 -24.15 9.76
N LEU A 320 -16.35 -22.87 9.49
CA LEU A 320 -16.34 -22.21 8.20
C LEU A 320 -15.37 -21.04 8.26
N TYR A 321 -14.63 -20.80 7.20
CA TYR A 321 -13.83 -19.57 7.03
C TYR A 321 -14.52 -18.61 6.06
N SER A 322 -14.81 -17.41 6.49
CA SER A 322 -15.55 -16.42 5.71
C SER A 322 -14.70 -15.16 5.49
N HIS A 323 -14.56 -14.75 4.22
CA HIS A 323 -13.72 -13.61 3.82
C HIS A 323 -14.44 -12.68 2.83
N PRO A 324 -15.39 -11.84 3.29
CA PRO A 324 -16.22 -11.00 2.42
C PRO A 324 -15.55 -9.69 1.99
N ALA A 325 -14.25 -9.68 1.72
CA ALA A 325 -13.52 -8.47 1.36
C ALA A 325 -13.95 -7.88 0.00
N THR A 326 -13.79 -6.56 -0.17
CA THR A 326 -14.11 -5.86 -1.43
C THR A 326 -13.15 -6.22 -2.55
N SER A 327 -11.90 -6.46 -2.20
CA SER A 327 -10.79 -6.83 -3.09
C SER A 327 -9.55 -7.21 -2.27
N GLY A 328 -8.57 -7.80 -2.93
CA GLY A 328 -7.25 -8.13 -2.41
C GLY A 328 -6.45 -8.86 -3.47
N ALA A 329 -5.14 -8.74 -3.46
CA ALA A 329 -4.31 -9.42 -4.47
C ALA A 329 -4.17 -10.92 -4.22
N CYS A 330 -3.99 -11.29 -2.95
CA CYS A 330 -4.03 -12.66 -2.45
C CYS A 330 -4.22 -12.60 -0.93
N GLU A 331 -5.27 -13.25 -0.46
CA GLU A 331 -5.60 -13.28 0.97
C GLU A 331 -5.05 -14.55 1.60
N LEU A 332 -3.79 -14.51 2.06
CA LEU A 332 -3.10 -15.65 2.70
C LEU A 332 -3.94 -16.37 3.76
N PRO A 333 -4.73 -15.67 4.60
CA PRO A 333 -5.61 -16.34 5.56
C PRO A 333 -6.60 -17.32 4.94
N CYS A 334 -7.01 -17.14 3.69
CA CYS A 334 -7.86 -18.10 2.98
C CYS A 334 -7.10 -19.41 2.71
N MET A 335 -5.83 -19.33 2.31
CA MET A 335 -4.98 -20.49 2.04
C MET A 335 -4.58 -21.19 3.33
N GLU A 336 -4.28 -20.45 4.39
CA GLU A 336 -4.00 -20.99 5.72
C GLU A 336 -5.23 -21.75 6.28
N ALA A 337 -6.42 -21.17 6.16
CA ALA A 337 -7.66 -21.81 6.55
C ALA A 337 -7.94 -23.09 5.70
N ALA A 338 -7.70 -23.02 4.40
CA ALA A 338 -7.85 -24.19 3.50
C ALA A 338 -6.88 -25.33 3.89
N LEU A 339 -5.64 -25.03 4.27
CA LEU A 339 -4.68 -26.03 4.78
C LEU A 339 -5.16 -26.71 6.06
N THR A 340 -5.99 -26.03 6.87
CA THR A 340 -6.64 -26.62 8.05
C THR A 340 -7.99 -27.27 7.75
N GLU A 341 -8.27 -27.55 6.46
CA GLU A 341 -9.48 -28.19 6.01
C GLU A 341 -10.76 -27.38 6.33
N LYS A 342 -10.75 -26.09 5.99
CA LYS A 342 -11.95 -25.25 6.11
C LYS A 342 -12.56 -24.99 4.74
N ILE A 343 -13.89 -25.02 4.68
CA ILE A 343 -14.65 -24.49 3.54
C ILE A 343 -14.41 -22.98 3.54
N ILE A 344 -14.07 -22.42 2.35
CA ILE A 344 -13.79 -21.00 2.18
C ILE A 344 -15.00 -20.33 1.54
N THR A 345 -15.44 -19.20 2.07
CA THR A 345 -16.44 -18.37 1.38
C THR A 345 -15.91 -16.97 1.13
N THR A 346 -16.00 -16.55 -0.12
CA THR A 346 -15.55 -15.24 -0.62
C THR A 346 -16.30 -14.89 -1.89
N SER A 347 -16.17 -13.66 -2.40
CA SER A 347 -16.76 -13.24 -3.67
C SER A 347 -15.85 -13.59 -4.84
N SER A 348 -16.42 -13.98 -5.99
CA SER A 348 -15.69 -14.31 -7.22
C SER A 348 -15.18 -13.04 -7.94
N TYR A 349 -14.42 -12.22 -7.25
CA TYR A 349 -13.75 -11.04 -7.76
C TYR A 349 -12.37 -10.87 -7.11
N SER A 350 -11.40 -10.36 -7.87
CA SER A 350 -10.04 -10.13 -7.40
C SER A 350 -9.41 -11.46 -6.92
N PHE A 351 -8.75 -11.53 -5.75
CA PHE A 351 -8.22 -12.78 -5.19
C PHE A 351 -9.28 -13.91 -5.10
N GLY A 352 -10.53 -13.54 -4.91
CA GLY A 352 -11.64 -14.49 -4.76
C GLY A 352 -12.00 -15.17 -6.08
N GLU A 353 -11.71 -14.56 -7.25
CA GLU A 353 -11.92 -15.21 -8.55
C GLU A 353 -11.11 -16.52 -8.64
N ASP A 354 -9.81 -16.46 -8.35
CA ASP A 354 -8.94 -17.64 -8.37
C ASP A 354 -9.41 -18.72 -7.37
N ILE A 355 -9.89 -18.29 -6.19
CA ILE A 355 -10.38 -19.21 -5.17
C ILE A 355 -11.65 -19.93 -5.66
N ILE A 356 -12.63 -19.18 -6.17
CA ILE A 356 -13.92 -19.73 -6.58
C ILE A 356 -13.78 -20.60 -7.84
N GLU A 357 -12.90 -20.21 -8.77
CA GLU A 357 -12.67 -20.99 -10.00
C GLU A 357 -11.92 -22.30 -9.72
N LEU A 358 -10.94 -22.30 -8.83
CA LEU A 358 -10.00 -23.42 -8.68
C LEU A 358 -10.26 -24.29 -7.44
N ASN A 359 -10.83 -23.72 -6.37
CA ASN A 359 -11.08 -24.44 -5.13
C ASN A 359 -12.51 -25.00 -5.08
N LYS A 360 -12.68 -26.29 -5.31
CA LYS A 360 -13.98 -26.98 -5.18
C LYS A 360 -14.55 -26.93 -3.76
N GLY A 361 -13.71 -26.69 -2.76
CA GLY A 361 -14.09 -26.49 -1.34
C GLY A 361 -14.47 -25.06 -1.01
N SER A 362 -14.78 -24.22 -1.99
CA SER A 362 -15.21 -22.83 -1.80
C SER A 362 -16.67 -22.62 -2.13
N ILE A 363 -17.23 -21.53 -1.59
CA ILE A 363 -18.61 -21.09 -1.85
C ILE A 363 -18.61 -19.60 -2.18
N ASP A 364 -19.15 -19.26 -3.37
CA ASP A 364 -19.22 -17.89 -3.87
C ASP A 364 -20.28 -17.06 -3.14
N ILE A 365 -19.87 -15.90 -2.61
CA ILE A 365 -20.79 -14.88 -2.05
C ILE A 365 -21.23 -13.98 -3.20
N LYS A 366 -22.53 -13.95 -3.48
CA LYS A 366 -23.09 -13.03 -4.46
C LYS A 366 -22.83 -11.58 -4.06
N PHE A 367 -22.44 -10.76 -5.03
CA PHE A 367 -22.03 -9.39 -4.81
C PHE A 367 -22.51 -8.47 -5.94
N THR A 368 -22.43 -7.17 -5.69
CA THR A 368 -22.56 -6.12 -6.70
C THR A 368 -21.23 -5.36 -6.82
N PHE A 369 -21.02 -4.65 -7.91
CA PHE A 369 -19.88 -3.78 -8.06
C PHE A 369 -20.22 -2.35 -7.65
N TYR A 370 -19.22 -1.65 -7.14
CA TYR A 370 -19.22 -0.20 -7.01
C TYR A 370 -17.84 0.35 -7.39
N THR A 371 -17.80 1.62 -7.82
CA THR A 371 -16.55 2.33 -8.04
C THR A 371 -16.15 3.04 -6.75
N GLU A 372 -14.96 2.73 -6.26
CA GLU A 372 -14.44 3.32 -5.02
C GLU A 372 -14.15 4.81 -5.22
N HIS A 373 -14.67 5.64 -4.34
CA HIS A 373 -14.40 7.07 -4.39
C HIS A 373 -12.91 7.35 -4.13
N GLY A 374 -12.33 8.26 -4.89
CA GLY A 374 -10.92 8.66 -4.80
C GLY A 374 -10.02 7.85 -5.73
N THR A 375 -9.98 6.53 -5.58
CA THR A 375 -9.11 5.66 -6.39
C THR A 375 -9.71 5.30 -7.76
N GLN A 376 -11.02 5.39 -7.90
CA GLN A 376 -11.80 4.97 -9.06
C GLN A 376 -11.71 3.46 -9.36
N PHE A 377 -11.21 2.67 -8.43
CA PHE A 377 -11.16 1.22 -8.57
C PHE A 377 -12.54 0.58 -8.47
N LEU A 378 -12.76 -0.43 -9.30
CA LEU A 378 -13.92 -1.30 -9.21
C LEU A 378 -13.74 -2.24 -8.00
N LYS A 379 -14.71 -2.25 -7.11
CA LYS A 379 -14.72 -3.05 -5.89
C LYS A 379 -15.99 -3.90 -5.83
N SER A 380 -15.90 -5.07 -5.21
CA SER A 380 -17.07 -5.88 -4.90
C SER A 380 -17.71 -5.45 -3.58
N GLN A 381 -19.05 -5.47 -3.54
CA GLN A 381 -19.85 -5.36 -2.32
C GLN A 381 -20.61 -6.68 -2.12
N PRO A 382 -20.08 -7.59 -1.30
CA PRO A 382 -20.74 -8.85 -0.99
C PRO A 382 -22.09 -8.65 -0.29
N SER A 383 -23.08 -9.48 -0.63
CA SER A 383 -24.39 -9.44 -0.02
C SER A 383 -24.39 -10.13 1.34
N ALA A 384 -24.70 -9.39 2.41
CA ALA A 384 -24.86 -9.95 3.75
C ALA A 384 -25.99 -11.01 3.79
N PHE A 385 -27.06 -10.81 3.02
CA PHE A 385 -28.18 -11.76 2.96
C PHE A 385 -27.76 -13.10 2.31
N GLU A 386 -27.01 -13.05 1.20
CA GLU A 386 -26.50 -14.27 0.57
C GLU A 386 -25.45 -14.97 1.45
N LEU A 387 -24.60 -14.19 2.15
CA LEU A 387 -23.65 -14.74 3.10
C LEU A 387 -24.36 -15.44 4.27
N ALA A 388 -25.44 -14.88 4.79
CA ALA A 388 -26.26 -15.53 5.83
C ALA A 388 -26.84 -16.88 5.36
N LYS A 389 -27.28 -16.98 4.09
CA LYS A 389 -27.72 -18.26 3.51
C LYS A 389 -26.58 -19.28 3.42
N ILE A 390 -25.36 -18.81 3.13
CA ILE A 390 -24.17 -19.69 3.10
C ILE A 390 -23.90 -20.22 4.51
N PHE A 391 -23.99 -19.41 5.57
CA PHE A 391 -23.84 -19.89 6.94
C PHE A 391 -24.80 -21.01 7.27
N LYS A 392 -26.09 -20.82 6.94
CA LYS A 392 -27.11 -21.87 7.09
C LYS A 392 -26.79 -23.12 6.28
N LYS A 393 -26.47 -22.95 5.00
CA LYS A 393 -26.12 -24.06 4.10
C LYS A 393 -24.98 -24.91 4.66
N VAL A 394 -23.93 -24.30 5.19
CA VAL A 394 -22.78 -25.03 5.75
C VAL A 394 -23.14 -25.67 7.09
N TYR A 395 -23.95 -25.02 7.91
CA TYR A 395 -24.45 -25.60 9.17
C TYR A 395 -25.27 -26.88 8.92
N GLU A 396 -26.19 -26.86 7.96
CA GLU A 396 -27.10 -27.96 7.62
C GLU A 396 -26.49 -28.99 6.65
N MET A 397 -25.22 -28.79 6.25
CA MET A 397 -24.59 -29.63 5.23
C MET A 397 -24.37 -31.06 5.75
N LYS A 398 -24.72 -32.03 4.90
CA LYS A 398 -24.50 -33.46 5.21
C LYS A 398 -23.01 -33.71 5.48
N PRO A 399 -22.65 -34.47 6.55
CA PRO A 399 -21.28 -34.70 6.94
C PRO A 399 -20.36 -35.15 5.81
N GLN A 400 -20.81 -36.05 4.94
CA GLN A 400 -20.02 -36.54 3.81
C GLN A 400 -19.71 -35.42 2.81
N THR A 401 -20.71 -34.60 2.44
CA THR A 401 -20.52 -33.47 1.52
C THR A 401 -19.57 -32.44 2.12
N LYS A 402 -19.76 -32.10 3.40
CA LYS A 402 -18.88 -31.17 4.11
C LYS A 402 -17.44 -31.68 4.10
N ARG A 403 -17.22 -32.94 4.46
CA ARG A 403 -15.91 -33.58 4.49
C ARG A 403 -15.22 -33.54 3.12
N GLN A 404 -15.96 -33.79 2.03
CA GLN A 404 -15.38 -33.72 0.69
C GLN A 404 -14.91 -32.30 0.36
N LEU A 405 -15.72 -31.27 0.63
CA LEU A 405 -15.34 -29.88 0.38
C LEU A 405 -14.13 -29.45 1.21
N GLU A 406 -14.06 -29.89 2.46
CA GLU A 406 -12.92 -29.66 3.35
C GLU A 406 -11.61 -30.23 2.79
N LEU A 407 -11.65 -31.46 2.27
CA LEU A 407 -10.52 -32.11 1.63
C LEU A 407 -10.12 -31.45 0.33
N ASP A 408 -11.11 -31.06 -0.49
CA ASP A 408 -10.88 -30.35 -1.76
C ASP A 408 -10.22 -29.00 -1.52
N SER A 409 -10.64 -28.29 -0.47
CA SER A 409 -10.05 -27.02 -0.07
C SER A 409 -8.56 -27.16 0.29
N ARG A 410 -8.24 -28.17 1.12
CA ARG A 410 -6.83 -28.45 1.49
C ARG A 410 -5.99 -28.85 0.28
N LYS A 411 -6.53 -29.75 -0.57
CA LYS A 411 -5.85 -30.19 -1.78
C LYS A 411 -5.51 -29.02 -2.68
N TRP A 412 -6.47 -28.15 -2.93
CA TRP A 412 -6.27 -26.94 -3.72
C TRP A 412 -5.14 -26.05 -3.16
N ALA A 413 -5.14 -25.81 -1.84
CA ALA A 413 -4.12 -24.97 -1.21
C ALA A 413 -2.70 -25.56 -1.32
N ILE A 414 -2.58 -26.89 -1.19
CA ILE A 414 -1.29 -27.59 -1.34
C ILE A 414 -0.81 -27.52 -2.79
N GLU A 415 -1.67 -27.81 -3.75
CA GLU A 415 -1.30 -27.90 -5.17
C GLU A 415 -0.90 -26.52 -5.75
N ASN A 416 -1.54 -25.43 -5.29
CA ASN A 416 -1.37 -24.11 -5.88
C ASN A 416 -0.45 -23.17 -5.06
N TYR A 417 -0.38 -23.33 -3.73
CA TYR A 417 0.29 -22.32 -2.87
C TYR A 417 1.39 -22.88 -1.98
N SER A 418 1.59 -24.19 -1.91
CA SER A 418 2.61 -24.76 -1.02
C SER A 418 4.02 -24.25 -1.36
N ILE A 419 4.84 -24.10 -0.33
CA ILE A 419 6.26 -23.75 -0.47
C ILE A 419 7.01 -24.82 -1.28
N GLU A 420 6.61 -26.09 -1.15
CA GLU A 420 7.19 -27.21 -1.87
C GLU A 420 6.97 -27.10 -3.38
N THR A 421 5.81 -26.61 -3.81
CA THR A 421 5.48 -26.44 -5.23
C THR A 421 6.02 -25.13 -5.78
N ASN A 422 5.67 -24.02 -5.17
CA ASN A 422 5.99 -22.70 -5.71
C ASN A 422 7.40 -22.21 -5.35
N GLY A 423 7.91 -22.59 -4.19
CA GLY A 423 9.31 -22.31 -3.84
C GLY A 423 10.27 -22.98 -4.82
N LYS A 424 9.96 -24.23 -5.21
CA LYS A 424 10.74 -24.96 -6.22
C LYS A 424 10.70 -24.27 -7.60
N LYS A 425 9.55 -23.78 -8.05
CA LYS A 425 9.46 -23.01 -9.31
C LYS A 425 10.33 -21.76 -9.31
N ILE A 426 10.33 -21.04 -8.17
CA ILE A 426 11.16 -19.85 -8.01
C ILE A 426 12.65 -20.23 -7.99
N GLU A 427 13.02 -21.29 -7.28
CA GLU A 427 14.37 -21.85 -7.26
C GLU A 427 14.85 -22.25 -8.66
N GLU A 428 14.07 -23.00 -9.40
CA GLU A 428 14.36 -23.41 -10.77
C GLU A 428 14.56 -22.18 -11.69
N PHE A 429 13.71 -21.15 -11.56
CA PHE A 429 13.90 -19.91 -12.31
C PHE A 429 15.23 -19.24 -11.95
N ILE A 430 15.56 -19.10 -10.68
CA ILE A 430 16.81 -18.50 -10.22
C ILE A 430 18.00 -19.29 -10.77
N ASP A 431 17.95 -20.62 -10.79
CA ASP A 431 19.01 -21.48 -11.30
C ASP A 431 19.26 -21.24 -12.81
N THR A 432 18.23 -20.89 -13.59
CA THR A 432 18.38 -20.57 -15.02
C THR A 432 18.96 -19.19 -15.28
N CYS A 433 18.93 -18.26 -14.30
CA CYS A 433 19.48 -16.92 -14.49
C CYS A 433 21.01 -16.96 -14.66
N PRO A 434 21.61 -16.11 -15.50
CA PRO A 434 23.06 -16.06 -15.69
C PRO A 434 23.76 -15.54 -14.44
N PHE A 435 25.02 -15.94 -14.26
CA PHE A 435 25.94 -15.22 -13.39
C PHE A 435 26.37 -13.93 -14.08
N LEU A 436 26.37 -12.81 -13.35
CA LEU A 436 26.76 -11.53 -13.89
C LEU A 436 28.23 -11.21 -13.59
N GLU A 437 28.84 -10.45 -14.50
CA GLU A 437 30.22 -9.98 -14.39
C GLU A 437 30.26 -8.58 -13.76
N GLU A 438 31.47 -8.16 -13.36
CA GLU A 438 31.71 -6.87 -12.73
C GLU A 438 31.26 -5.69 -13.63
N SER A 439 31.40 -5.83 -14.93
CA SER A 439 30.98 -4.84 -15.93
C SER A 439 29.49 -4.53 -15.93
N ASN A 440 28.63 -5.49 -15.51
CA ASN A 440 27.20 -5.27 -15.39
C ASN A 440 26.83 -4.25 -14.32
N PHE A 441 27.72 -4.00 -13.35
CA PHE A 441 27.49 -3.08 -12.23
C PHE A 441 28.13 -1.70 -12.42
N ASN A 442 28.79 -1.48 -13.56
CA ASN A 442 29.29 -0.17 -13.98
C ASN A 442 28.16 0.63 -14.64
N PHE A 443 27.17 1.03 -13.85
CA PHE A 443 26.22 2.04 -14.25
C PHE A 443 26.66 3.36 -13.63
N SER A 444 27.13 4.27 -14.50
CA SER A 444 27.43 5.64 -14.12
C SER A 444 26.15 6.33 -13.65
N GLU A 445 26.29 7.20 -12.67
CA GLU A 445 25.27 8.20 -12.35
C GLU A 445 25.11 9.16 -13.54
N ASN A 446 24.47 8.72 -14.61
CA ASN A 446 23.95 9.63 -15.61
C ASN A 446 22.59 10.13 -15.13
N LYS A 447 22.55 10.89 -14.04
CA LYS A 447 21.58 11.97 -13.94
C LYS A 447 22.04 13.04 -14.92
N ILE A 448 21.77 12.82 -16.22
CA ILE A 448 21.75 13.92 -17.14
C ILE A 448 20.53 14.73 -16.72
N LEU A 449 20.78 15.85 -16.04
CA LEU A 449 19.74 16.77 -15.63
C LEU A 449 19.29 17.54 -16.88
N SER A 450 17.99 17.74 -17.02
CA SER A 450 17.43 18.66 -18.01
C SER A 450 18.17 20.00 -17.94
N ASN A 451 18.60 20.51 -19.09
CA ASN A 451 19.33 21.76 -19.20
C ASN A 451 18.51 22.81 -19.96
N PRO A 452 17.72 23.65 -19.28
CA PRO A 452 16.91 24.65 -19.95
C PRO A 452 17.72 25.71 -20.73
N ASN A 453 19.02 25.81 -20.46
CA ASN A 453 19.91 26.77 -21.12
C ASN A 453 20.81 26.13 -22.19
N ALA A 454 20.52 24.88 -22.61
CA ALA A 454 21.29 24.22 -23.65
C ALA A 454 21.27 25.02 -24.97
N GLU A 455 22.43 25.13 -25.61
CA GLU A 455 22.52 25.66 -26.97
C GLU A 455 22.03 24.62 -27.98
N ILE A 456 21.02 24.96 -28.78
CA ILE A 456 20.45 24.08 -29.78
C ILE A 456 21.08 24.38 -31.14
N PRO A 457 21.72 23.39 -31.77
CA PRO A 457 22.27 23.57 -33.11
C PRO A 457 21.19 23.90 -34.14
N GLN A 458 21.42 24.83 -35.00
CA GLN A 458 20.54 25.03 -36.16
C GLN A 458 20.63 23.80 -37.07
N ASN A 459 19.48 23.24 -37.39
CA ASN A 459 19.33 22.11 -38.28
C ASN A 459 18.13 22.31 -39.19
N ASP A 460 18.30 22.13 -40.49
CA ASP A 460 17.23 22.25 -41.48
C ASP A 460 16.36 20.98 -41.52
N ASP A 461 16.86 19.86 -41.01
CA ASP A 461 16.11 18.63 -40.81
C ASP A 461 15.27 18.74 -39.49
N ASP A 462 13.99 18.91 -39.64
CA ASP A 462 13.06 19.07 -38.52
C ASP A 462 13.08 17.89 -37.55
N ARG A 463 13.29 16.67 -38.04
CA ARG A 463 13.38 15.46 -37.22
C ARG A 463 14.61 15.47 -36.32
N GLU A 464 15.76 15.71 -36.90
CA GLU A 464 17.01 15.79 -36.15
C GLU A 464 17.04 17.00 -35.22
N TRP A 465 16.38 18.11 -35.63
CA TRP A 465 16.26 19.26 -34.77
C TRP A 465 15.39 18.96 -33.54
N VAL A 466 14.21 18.33 -33.68
CA VAL A 466 13.36 17.94 -32.52
C VAL A 466 14.07 16.91 -31.64
N LYS A 467 14.77 15.93 -32.21
CA LYS A 467 15.59 14.99 -31.43
C LYS A 467 16.66 15.73 -30.61
N SER A 468 17.25 16.79 -31.16
CA SER A 468 18.23 17.60 -30.42
C SER A 468 17.59 18.33 -29.24
N LEU A 469 16.33 18.78 -29.33
CA LEU A 469 15.60 19.35 -28.18
C LEU A 469 15.42 18.33 -27.08
N TYR A 470 14.95 17.13 -27.41
CA TYR A 470 14.83 16.03 -26.43
C TYR A 470 16.17 15.72 -25.77
N LYS A 471 17.23 15.59 -26.57
CA LYS A 471 18.55 15.19 -26.10
C LYS A 471 19.25 16.27 -25.28
N LEU A 472 19.27 17.51 -25.77
CA LEU A 472 20.08 18.58 -25.18
C LEU A 472 19.36 19.32 -24.07
N ILE A 473 18.04 19.53 -24.21
CA ILE A 473 17.25 20.24 -23.21
C ILE A 473 16.70 19.28 -22.16
N LEU A 474 16.07 18.17 -22.55
CA LEU A 474 15.43 17.23 -21.62
C LEU A 474 16.31 16.02 -21.25
N ALA A 475 17.52 15.95 -21.83
CA ALA A 475 18.44 14.84 -21.61
C ALA A 475 17.83 13.45 -21.89
N ARG A 476 16.98 13.36 -22.91
CA ARG A 476 16.23 12.14 -23.31
C ARG A 476 16.57 11.79 -24.75
N ASP A 477 16.88 10.52 -25.00
CA ASP A 477 16.95 9.99 -26.36
C ASP A 477 15.56 9.48 -26.79
N VAL A 478 15.15 9.81 -28.03
CA VAL A 478 13.88 9.38 -28.62
C VAL A 478 14.12 8.64 -29.93
N THR A 479 13.31 7.61 -30.18
CA THR A 479 13.34 6.84 -31.44
C THR A 479 12.47 7.49 -32.51
N ASP A 480 12.58 7.03 -33.76
CA ASP A 480 11.79 7.56 -34.88
C ASP A 480 10.28 7.28 -34.76
N GLU A 481 9.88 6.29 -33.96
CA GLU A 481 8.52 5.89 -33.69
C GLU A 481 7.93 6.56 -32.43
N ASP A 482 8.69 7.42 -31.75
CA ASP A 482 8.25 8.08 -30.52
C ASP A 482 7.05 9.02 -30.82
N GLU A 483 5.96 8.83 -30.08
CA GLU A 483 4.74 9.61 -30.27
C GLU A 483 4.94 11.10 -30.02
N GLY A 484 5.79 11.49 -29.09
CA GLY A 484 6.13 12.87 -28.80
C GLY A 484 6.93 13.49 -29.95
N LEU A 485 7.90 12.75 -30.51
CA LEU A 485 8.61 13.18 -31.70
C LEU A 485 7.66 13.38 -32.89
N LEU A 486 6.80 12.41 -33.15
CA LEU A 486 5.82 12.47 -34.24
C LEU A 486 4.84 13.63 -34.07
N HIS A 487 4.40 13.90 -32.83
CA HIS A 487 3.56 15.05 -32.52
C HIS A 487 4.21 16.37 -32.91
N TRP A 488 5.49 16.58 -32.55
CA TRP A 488 6.17 17.83 -32.87
C TRP A 488 6.48 17.97 -34.37
N LEU A 489 6.82 16.87 -35.04
CA LEU A 489 6.96 16.88 -36.50
C LEU A 489 5.64 17.24 -37.19
N HIS A 490 4.51 16.74 -36.69
CA HIS A 490 3.20 17.13 -37.19
C HIS A 490 2.91 18.63 -36.97
N LYS A 491 3.28 19.19 -35.81
CA LYS A 491 3.16 20.64 -35.55
C LYS A 491 4.01 21.47 -36.52
N LEU A 492 5.26 21.04 -36.77
CA LEU A 492 6.16 21.70 -37.73
C LEU A 492 5.61 21.64 -39.15
N SER A 493 5.01 20.54 -39.58
CA SER A 493 4.36 20.41 -40.88
C SER A 493 3.14 21.34 -41.03
N GLN A 494 2.56 21.80 -39.91
CA GLN A 494 1.52 22.82 -39.86
C GLN A 494 2.05 24.26 -39.72
N ASN A 495 3.35 24.48 -39.97
CA ASN A 495 4.05 25.74 -39.84
C ASN A 495 4.09 26.32 -38.41
N ALA A 496 4.09 25.49 -37.36
CA ALA A 496 4.34 25.98 -36.03
C ALA A 496 5.75 26.59 -35.91
N PRO A 497 5.94 27.76 -35.28
CA PRO A 497 7.26 28.37 -35.15
C PRO A 497 8.20 27.49 -34.30
N LYS A 498 9.42 27.25 -34.80
CA LYS A 498 10.46 26.51 -34.07
C LYS A 498 10.72 27.09 -32.66
N GLU A 499 10.73 28.41 -32.57
CA GLU A 499 10.91 29.13 -31.31
C GLU A 499 9.83 28.77 -30.25
N GLN A 500 8.58 28.62 -30.68
CA GLN A 500 7.49 28.24 -29.79
C GLN A 500 7.70 26.79 -29.22
N ILE A 501 8.15 25.88 -30.08
CA ILE A 501 8.43 24.50 -29.69
C ILE A 501 9.63 24.47 -28.75
N GLU A 502 10.71 25.16 -29.07
CA GLU A 502 11.89 25.26 -28.22
C GLU A 502 11.55 25.83 -26.84
N ASN A 503 10.77 26.91 -26.80
CA ASN A 503 10.33 27.51 -25.53
C ASN A 503 9.49 26.55 -24.68
N TYR A 504 8.68 25.68 -25.29
CA TYR A 504 7.97 24.63 -24.57
C TYR A 504 8.96 23.62 -23.94
N PHE A 505 9.95 23.14 -24.68
CA PHE A 505 10.98 22.23 -24.12
C PHE A 505 11.75 22.88 -22.99
N ARG A 506 12.10 24.16 -23.12
CA ARG A 506 12.79 24.92 -22.06
C ARG A 506 11.92 25.11 -20.83
N SER A 507 10.62 25.33 -20.99
CA SER A 507 9.69 25.42 -19.85
C SER A 507 9.59 24.10 -19.10
N VAL A 508 9.49 22.97 -19.80
CA VAL A 508 9.49 21.63 -19.19
C VAL A 508 10.79 21.36 -18.44
N ALA A 509 11.94 21.70 -19.05
CA ALA A 509 13.24 21.55 -18.39
C ALA A 509 13.37 22.44 -17.13
N ASN A 510 12.89 23.68 -17.20
CA ASN A 510 12.85 24.56 -16.03
C ASN A 510 11.98 24.00 -14.90
N GLU A 511 10.83 23.42 -15.22
CA GLU A 511 10.00 22.74 -14.23
C GLU A 511 10.71 21.55 -13.59
N GLU A 512 11.43 20.73 -14.39
CA GLU A 512 12.20 19.59 -13.89
C GLU A 512 13.39 20.02 -13.02
N VAL A 513 14.11 21.08 -13.40
CA VAL A 513 15.22 21.67 -12.63
C VAL A 513 14.70 22.29 -11.33
N ASN A 514 13.57 23.00 -11.38
CA ASN A 514 12.96 23.65 -10.22
C ASN A 514 12.40 22.63 -9.23
N LYS A 515 11.87 21.49 -9.70
CA LYS A 515 11.46 20.36 -8.83
C LYS A 515 12.65 19.76 -8.06
N ASN A 516 13.86 19.89 -8.57
CA ASN A 516 15.09 19.39 -7.94
C ASN A 516 15.81 20.46 -7.10
N GLN A 517 15.42 21.74 -7.16
CA GLN A 517 15.94 22.80 -6.30
C GLN A 517 15.09 22.90 -5.02
N LYS A 518 15.76 22.92 -3.88
CA LYS A 518 15.13 23.14 -2.58
C LYS A 518 14.51 24.52 -2.59
N LEU A 519 13.19 24.62 -2.77
CA LEU A 519 12.47 25.89 -2.69
C LEU A 519 12.41 26.32 -1.23
N ASP A 520 13.02 27.44 -0.90
CA ASP A 520 12.80 28.13 0.36
C ASP A 520 11.57 29.05 0.23
N LEU A 521 10.45 28.63 0.80
CA LEU A 521 9.21 29.40 0.78
C LEU A 521 9.35 30.78 1.42
N ASN A 522 10.36 31.01 2.28
CA ASN A 522 10.63 32.35 2.82
C ASN A 522 10.92 33.38 1.75
N THR A 523 11.42 32.97 0.57
CA THR A 523 11.68 33.88 -0.55
C THR A 523 10.42 34.56 -1.09
N PHE A 524 9.24 34.01 -0.82
CA PHE A 524 7.95 34.59 -1.24
C PHE A 524 7.49 35.72 -0.30
N PHE A 525 7.99 35.73 0.94
CA PHE A 525 7.59 36.67 1.97
C PHE A 525 8.60 37.80 2.11
N ASP A 526 8.14 38.95 2.64
CA ASP A 526 9.03 40.04 2.94
C ASP A 526 9.90 39.72 4.16
N GLU A 527 11.12 40.29 4.22
CA GLU A 527 12.07 40.09 5.33
C GLU A 527 11.70 40.89 6.60
N ASP A 528 10.45 41.22 6.78
CA ASP A 528 9.98 41.96 7.95
C ASP A 528 9.92 41.02 9.17
N LYS A 529 10.82 41.25 10.14
CA LYS A 529 10.95 40.40 11.34
C LYS A 529 10.01 40.79 12.46
N ASP A 530 9.43 41.99 12.40
CA ASP A 530 8.64 42.57 13.49
C ASP A 530 7.14 42.30 13.33
N LEU A 531 6.68 41.99 12.13
CA LEU A 531 5.27 41.72 11.83
C LEU A 531 4.98 40.22 11.68
N LYS A 532 3.86 39.80 12.26
CA LYS A 532 3.36 38.44 12.12
C LYS A 532 2.77 38.24 10.71
N ARG A 533 2.91 37.04 10.15
CA ARG A 533 2.41 36.69 8.83
C ARG A 533 1.07 35.96 8.93
N VAL A 534 0.07 36.45 8.21
CA VAL A 534 -1.19 35.75 7.94
C VAL A 534 -1.17 35.33 6.47
N LEU A 535 -1.30 34.06 6.17
CA LEU A 535 -1.28 33.51 4.82
C LEU A 535 -2.63 32.88 4.48
N ILE A 536 -3.23 33.33 3.38
CA ILE A 536 -4.46 32.77 2.83
C ILE A 536 -4.08 32.00 1.59
N ILE A 537 -4.46 30.71 1.50
CA ILE A 537 -4.13 29.84 0.36
C ILE A 537 -5.41 29.40 -0.33
N GLN A 538 -5.63 29.87 -1.55
CA GLN A 538 -6.74 29.48 -2.44
C GLN A 538 -6.20 29.26 -3.86
N PRO A 539 -5.71 28.04 -4.20
CA PRO A 539 -4.96 27.82 -5.43
C PRO A 539 -5.81 27.92 -6.70
N GLU A 540 -7.06 27.53 -6.64
CA GLU A 540 -7.92 27.37 -7.83
C GLU A 540 -9.32 27.93 -7.64
N SER A 541 -10.06 27.97 -8.74
CA SER A 541 -11.45 28.43 -8.87
C SER A 541 -11.62 29.93 -8.77
N ILE A 542 -11.85 30.54 -9.94
CA ILE A 542 -12.08 31.99 -10.06
C ILE A 542 -13.25 32.48 -9.17
N GLY A 543 -14.32 31.66 -9.08
CA GLY A 543 -15.50 31.97 -8.26
C GLY A 543 -15.20 31.97 -6.77
N ASP A 544 -14.44 30.98 -6.29
CA ASP A 544 -14.09 30.84 -4.87
C ASP A 544 -13.12 31.95 -4.44
N ILE A 545 -12.15 32.28 -5.30
CA ILE A 545 -11.22 33.39 -5.06
C ILE A 545 -11.99 34.71 -5.01
N PHE A 546 -12.94 34.93 -5.91
CA PHE A 546 -13.78 36.13 -5.90
C PHE A 546 -14.64 36.21 -4.64
N LEU A 547 -15.28 35.12 -4.22
CA LEU A 547 -16.05 35.06 -2.97
C LEU A 547 -15.17 35.33 -1.75
N LEU A 548 -13.94 34.84 -1.75
CA LEU A 548 -12.98 35.04 -0.66
C LEU A 548 -12.63 36.51 -0.46
N THR A 549 -12.65 37.34 -1.51
CA THR A 549 -12.38 38.78 -1.40
C THR A 549 -13.36 39.49 -0.46
N SER A 550 -14.58 38.98 -0.28
CA SER A 550 -15.58 39.52 0.66
C SER A 550 -15.15 39.42 2.12
N LEU A 551 -14.19 38.56 2.44
CA LEU A 551 -13.68 38.35 3.81
C LEU A 551 -12.46 39.24 4.11
N PHE A 552 -11.81 39.83 3.14
CA PHE A 552 -10.53 40.51 3.30
C PHE A 552 -10.60 41.71 4.27
N GLU A 553 -11.68 42.49 4.21
CA GLU A 553 -11.89 43.60 5.15
C GLU A 553 -12.03 43.09 6.59
N SER A 554 -12.80 42.02 6.80
CA SER A 554 -12.97 41.39 8.10
C SER A 554 -11.67 40.83 8.65
N LEU A 555 -10.87 40.19 7.77
CA LEU A 555 -9.56 39.69 8.13
C LEU A 555 -8.60 40.83 8.49
N ARG A 556 -8.60 41.93 7.73
CA ARG A 556 -7.76 43.12 8.05
C ARG A 556 -8.16 43.75 9.37
N ASN A 557 -9.46 43.80 9.68
CA ASN A 557 -9.94 44.30 10.97
C ASN A 557 -9.51 43.39 12.14
N ARG A 558 -9.47 42.08 11.94
CA ARG A 558 -8.98 41.10 12.91
C ARG A 558 -7.44 41.12 13.05
N TYR A 559 -6.73 41.39 11.96
CA TYR A 559 -5.26 41.41 11.89
C TYR A 559 -4.76 42.77 11.43
N PRO A 560 -4.63 43.73 12.34
CA PRO A 560 -4.28 45.11 12.00
C PRO A 560 -2.86 45.21 11.42
N SER A 561 -2.65 46.16 10.51
CA SER A 561 -1.42 46.31 9.71
C SER A 561 -0.18 46.68 10.51
N ASN A 562 -0.33 47.18 11.73
CA ASN A 562 0.77 47.49 12.64
C ASN A 562 1.32 46.23 13.36
N GLU A 563 0.62 45.08 13.30
CA GLU A 563 1.02 43.82 13.91
C GLU A 563 1.15 42.68 12.90
N TYR A 564 0.43 42.76 11.80
CA TYR A 564 0.29 41.66 10.84
C TYR A 564 0.46 42.13 9.39
N LYS A 565 1.12 41.28 8.57
CA LYS A 565 1.06 41.30 7.10
C LYS A 565 0.18 40.16 6.61
N ILE A 566 -0.78 40.49 5.74
CA ILE A 566 -1.69 39.51 5.13
C ILE A 566 -1.21 39.20 3.70
N TYR A 567 -0.86 37.94 3.49
CA TYR A 567 -0.48 37.40 2.20
C TYR A 567 -1.60 36.52 1.65
N ILE A 568 -1.80 36.58 0.33
CA ILE A 568 -2.68 35.65 -0.35
C ILE A 568 -1.93 34.89 -1.43
N SER A 569 -2.14 33.58 -1.48
CA SER A 569 -1.52 32.70 -2.46
C SER A 569 -2.56 32.06 -3.37
N THR A 570 -2.42 32.30 -4.68
CA THR A 570 -3.23 31.70 -5.74
C THR A 570 -2.32 31.28 -6.88
N LYS A 571 -2.84 30.46 -7.83
CA LYS A 571 -2.16 30.29 -9.11
C LYS A 571 -2.02 31.61 -9.85
N PRO A 572 -0.93 31.80 -10.63
CA PRO A 572 -0.65 33.07 -11.30
C PRO A 572 -1.78 33.62 -12.19
N GLU A 573 -2.55 32.74 -12.84
CA GLU A 573 -3.68 33.10 -13.69
C GLU A 573 -4.82 33.80 -12.96
N TYR A 574 -4.87 33.74 -11.63
CA TYR A 574 -5.91 34.38 -10.81
C TYR A 574 -5.44 35.64 -10.07
N LYS A 575 -4.20 36.06 -10.30
CA LYS A 575 -3.60 37.21 -9.61
C LYS A 575 -4.44 38.49 -9.79
N ASP A 576 -4.95 38.75 -10.99
CA ASP A 576 -5.66 39.96 -11.33
C ASP A 576 -6.99 40.16 -10.56
N ILE A 577 -7.55 39.09 -9.98
CA ILE A 577 -8.75 39.17 -9.13
C ILE A 577 -8.43 39.86 -7.81
N ILE A 578 -7.18 39.80 -7.36
CA ILE A 578 -6.72 40.23 -6.04
C ILE A 578 -5.93 41.51 -6.12
N ASP A 579 -5.32 41.77 -7.26
CA ASP A 579 -4.38 42.89 -7.46
C ASP A 579 -5.06 44.24 -7.16
N GLY A 580 -4.39 45.07 -6.35
CA GLY A 580 -4.93 46.36 -5.91
C GLY A 580 -5.94 46.28 -4.75
N ASN A 581 -6.21 45.12 -4.14
CA ASN A 581 -7.09 45.03 -2.99
C ASN A 581 -6.44 45.67 -1.74
N PRO A 582 -7.05 46.70 -1.10
CA PRO A 582 -6.42 47.48 -0.05
C PRO A 582 -6.27 46.72 1.28
N PHE A 583 -6.89 45.58 1.44
CA PHE A 583 -6.87 44.78 2.66
C PHE A 583 -5.81 43.67 2.65
N ILE A 584 -5.15 43.46 1.50
CA ILE A 584 -4.08 42.47 1.31
C ILE A 584 -2.74 43.20 1.12
N ASP A 585 -1.71 42.77 1.82
CA ASP A 585 -0.38 43.41 1.72
C ASP A 585 0.39 42.89 0.50
N LYS A 586 0.28 41.57 0.21
CA LYS A 586 1.03 40.98 -0.90
C LYS A 586 0.39 39.72 -1.44
N TRP A 587 0.35 39.62 -2.77
CA TRP A 587 0.11 38.35 -3.45
C TRP A 587 1.42 37.54 -3.55
N VAL A 588 1.35 36.22 -3.37
CA VAL A 588 2.45 35.28 -3.57
C VAL A 588 1.98 34.14 -4.47
N PRO A 589 2.84 33.63 -5.37
CA PRO A 589 2.44 32.53 -6.24
C PRO A 589 2.19 31.27 -5.43
N TYR A 590 1.13 30.53 -5.76
CA TYR A 590 0.88 29.24 -5.14
C TYR A 590 1.97 28.23 -5.50
N HIS A 591 2.39 27.48 -4.52
CA HIS A 591 3.30 26.35 -4.67
C HIS A 591 2.76 25.15 -3.92
N GLN A 592 2.91 23.94 -4.49
CA GLN A 592 2.36 22.70 -3.92
C GLN A 592 2.84 22.39 -2.49
N ALA A 593 4.04 22.87 -2.10
CA ALA A 593 4.51 22.77 -0.72
C ALA A 593 3.60 23.49 0.28
N MET A 594 2.76 24.43 -0.19
CA MET A 594 1.77 25.12 0.64
C MET A 594 0.55 24.26 0.98
N ASP A 595 0.39 23.09 0.38
CA ASP A 595 -0.66 22.13 0.73
C ASP A 595 -0.44 21.49 2.10
N SER A 596 0.78 21.57 2.62
CA SER A 596 1.10 21.12 3.97
C SER A 596 0.89 22.25 4.97
N ILE A 597 -0.27 22.30 5.59
CA ILE A 597 -0.62 23.27 6.63
C ILE A 597 0.41 23.28 7.78
N ILE A 598 0.93 22.11 8.16
CA ILE A 598 1.93 21.96 9.24
C ILE A 598 3.21 22.76 8.96
N LEU A 599 3.59 22.88 7.68
CA LEU A 599 4.75 23.69 7.27
C LEU A 599 4.45 25.20 7.25
N MET A 600 3.18 25.57 7.19
CA MET A 600 2.73 26.95 7.12
C MET A 600 2.40 27.53 8.51
N GLU A 601 2.04 26.69 9.47
CA GLU A 601 1.72 27.11 10.83
C GLU A 601 2.95 27.63 11.56
N GLY A 602 2.88 28.85 12.04
CA GLY A 602 3.96 29.53 12.77
C GLY A 602 4.08 29.14 14.22
N ASN A 603 3.83 27.89 14.58
CA ASN A 603 4.09 27.43 15.92
C ASN A 603 5.58 27.06 16.04
N ASN A 604 6.28 27.56 17.00
CA ASN A 604 7.71 27.39 17.21
C ASN A 604 8.25 25.94 17.16
N GLN A 605 7.37 24.96 17.05
CA GLN A 605 7.73 23.54 16.98
C GLN A 605 8.02 23.07 15.54
N HIS A 606 7.54 23.80 14.52
CA HIS A 606 7.60 23.35 13.13
C HIS A 606 8.31 24.33 12.18
N ASN A 607 8.92 25.40 12.67
CA ASN A 607 9.53 26.45 11.84
C ASN A 607 8.59 26.91 10.70
N GLY A 608 7.31 27.15 11.04
CA GLY A 608 6.30 27.54 10.07
C GLY A 608 6.67 28.82 9.35
N TYR A 609 6.26 28.95 8.09
CA TYR A 609 6.50 30.13 7.25
C TYR A 609 5.53 31.28 7.57
N ALA A 610 4.40 31.00 8.17
CA ALA A 610 3.38 31.95 8.58
C ALA A 610 2.94 31.69 10.02
N ASN A 611 2.48 32.75 10.72
CA ASN A 611 1.96 32.65 12.08
C ASN A 611 0.51 32.16 12.10
N ILE A 612 -0.26 32.50 11.04
CA ILE A 612 -1.65 32.13 10.86
C ILE A 612 -1.85 31.72 9.41
N VAL A 613 -2.52 30.61 9.19
CA VAL A 613 -2.84 30.11 7.83
C VAL A 613 -4.33 29.87 7.70
N TYR A 614 -4.92 30.47 6.68
CA TYR A 614 -6.27 30.16 6.19
C TYR A 614 -6.15 29.39 4.90
N TYR A 615 -6.72 28.18 4.88
CA TYR A 615 -6.73 27.33 3.68
C TYR A 615 -8.16 26.88 3.37
N PRO A 616 -8.98 27.76 2.77
CA PRO A 616 -10.38 27.47 2.49
C PRO A 616 -10.59 26.44 1.36
N TYR A 617 -9.56 26.11 0.60
CA TYR A 617 -9.63 25.14 -0.48
C TYR A 617 -9.65 23.71 0.04
N PHE A 618 -10.71 22.97 -0.27
CA PHE A 618 -10.86 21.55 0.05
C PHE A 618 -10.55 20.68 -1.16
N SER A 619 -9.42 19.98 -1.17
CA SER A 619 -9.15 18.90 -2.11
C SER A 619 -9.34 17.54 -1.44
N THR A 620 -9.70 16.53 -2.23
CA THR A 620 -9.80 15.14 -1.75
C THR A 620 -8.47 14.66 -1.18
N GLN A 621 -7.36 15.03 -1.81
CA GLN A 621 -6.02 14.66 -1.35
C GLN A 621 -5.74 15.25 0.04
N ARG A 622 -6.04 16.52 0.25
CA ARG A 622 -5.85 17.17 1.54
C ARG A 622 -6.69 16.52 2.64
N LEU A 623 -7.94 16.16 2.36
CA LEU A 623 -8.79 15.44 3.31
C LEU A 623 -8.19 14.08 3.68
N LEU A 624 -7.63 13.37 2.70
CA LEU A 624 -6.93 12.10 2.93
C LEU A 624 -5.65 12.31 3.76
N ASP A 625 -4.89 13.35 3.50
CA ASP A 625 -3.69 13.69 4.27
C ASP A 625 -4.03 14.01 5.74
N TYR A 626 -5.12 14.72 5.99
CA TYR A 626 -5.66 14.93 7.34
C TYR A 626 -6.04 13.61 8.02
N MET A 627 -6.74 12.74 7.32
CA MET A 627 -7.15 11.44 7.86
C MET A 627 -5.97 10.51 8.16
N HIS A 628 -4.87 10.61 7.39
CA HIS A 628 -3.68 9.78 7.58
C HIS A 628 -2.73 10.30 8.65
N ASN A 629 -2.65 11.62 8.82
CA ASN A 629 -1.71 12.26 9.74
C ASN A 629 -2.26 12.50 11.16
N GLY A 630 -3.51 12.13 11.40
CA GLY A 630 -4.17 12.20 12.71
C GLY A 630 -4.77 13.58 12.99
N ILE A 631 -6.09 13.63 13.02
CA ILE A 631 -6.91 14.79 13.39
C ILE A 631 -6.60 15.32 14.80
N ASP A 632 -5.99 14.50 15.66
CA ASP A 632 -5.68 14.80 17.05
C ASP A 632 -4.63 15.91 17.28
N LYS A 633 -4.05 16.43 16.22
CA LYS A 633 -3.00 17.49 16.31
C LYS A 633 -3.39 18.82 15.69
N ILE A 634 -4.60 18.94 15.19
CA ILE A 634 -5.08 20.18 14.58
C ILE A 634 -6.20 20.69 15.46
N ASP A 635 -5.94 21.76 16.19
CA ASP A 635 -6.99 22.54 16.84
C ASP A 635 -7.90 23.09 15.74
N LEU A 636 -9.03 22.43 15.53
CA LEU A 636 -10.10 22.90 14.67
C LEU A 636 -10.92 24.01 15.37
N GLU A 637 -10.28 25.05 15.82
CA GLU A 637 -10.92 26.35 16.03
C GLU A 637 -11.02 27.06 14.67
N LEU A 638 -11.66 26.40 13.74
CA LEU A 638 -12.14 26.99 12.51
C LEU A 638 -13.66 27.11 12.62
N THR A 639 -14.13 28.16 13.21
CA THR A 639 -15.46 28.73 12.94
C THR A 639 -15.35 29.72 11.83
#